data_d676a32657467a186d72bfe4cf0293f2
#
_entry.id   d676a32657467a186d72bfe4cf0293f2
#
_cell.length_a   1.000
_cell.length_b   1.000
_cell.length_c   1.000
_cell.angle_alpha   90.00
_cell.angle_beta   90.00
_cell.angle_gamma   90.00
#
_symmetry.space_group_name_H-M   'P 1'
#
loop_
_entity.id
_entity.type
_entity.pdbx_description
1 polymer ?
#
loop_
_entity_poly.entity_id
_entity_poly.type
_entity_poly.pdbx_seq_one_letter_code
_entity_poly.pdbx_strand_id
1 'polypeptide(L)'
;MTNQIFVKPRLICRGIVFLNLLLLCYCLPARQIPFTNGNNTWNPDSLGNHRAVVVFTGKGNIAKVMIAWRRRDSNPDKKRIIVQDAKTGKKITNVKTIDINRESGTILFEPVSGKGTYYIYYMPYIYEGLKTNYPKGLYYKPENTADENWLSSITTDITTNCRVKEIQSINAFNSFYPMEVIATAAETNSLIAKNSNNSFLVFPENRQYPVKMRDDLPQRWILKGEQRTFTDSALRGEYLAFQLGIYALQDLKNINIHFSDLKNATGKIIEAKRISCINADGVKYDGTVFSNTVDVAKGKVQAMWSGIDLPQSAEPGMYTGIATVTAGNESKKILLRIKVKPGLTKNGGIDKPENMTRLQWLNSSMAQENTVIAPYTPLLVSDTTISLLGRKIILNKDGFPAQIQTFFTPEMTAIGTEPNDLFIEPLHFHFYDTAGKQPLKWKTNGITYTKKEPGTVTWESVSNSNALQMDVKASLEFDGFLSYTVKFTALQDMDFSEINFHLPMKPETASYLMGLGLKGGTRPDTLHWKWDVAHKNQDGAWIGNVNAGVQFSLRDDQYSRPLNTNFYLQKPLVLPASWGNGNKGGIDIFLKGKSVLVNAYSGSRKVKKGDILYYNFNLLITPFHPINTDFQWSSKFYHSYQAIDSIKQTGATIVNIHHATPINPYINYPFIEFKKMKAYIDEAHSKGLKVKIYNTIRELSNKAYEIPALRSLGHEIFSAGKGGGFSWLQEHLGDDYIAAWFVPEIKDAAIVNSGMNRWHNYYVEGMNWLVQNVGIDGIYLDDVAFDRITMKRIKRVLTQDGHPGILDLHSANQYNKNDGFNNSANLYMEHFPYLNKLWFGEYFDYEKNTPDFFLTEVSGIPFGLMGEMLQGGGNPWRGMIYGMTNRMPWSDNADPRPIWKVWDDFGIKNSEMIGYWSPNCPVKTSDDKVLVTVYKKNGAALLSIASWAANDVSVKLNIDWKKLGMDPASVIITAPEMQNFQPGRTFGVDETIPVAKNKGWLLIIKSK
;
A
#
# COMPACT_ATOMS: atom_id res chain seq x y z
N MET A 1 60.00 -52.72 2.21
CA MET A 1 61.32 -53.14 1.82
C MET A 1 62.00 -51.97 1.20
N THR A 2 63.05 -51.59 1.93
CA THR A 2 64.36 -51.04 1.56
C THR A 2 64.38 -49.66 0.90
N ASN A 3 64.78 -48.67 1.66
CA ASN A 3 66.11 -48.24 2.12
C ASN A 3 66.85 -47.32 1.10
N GLN A 4 67.07 -46.12 1.57
CA GLN A 4 68.34 -45.40 1.81
C GLN A 4 69.01 -44.80 0.57
N ILE A 5 69.66 -43.67 0.50
CA ILE A 5 70.71 -43.12 1.37
C ILE A 5 70.95 -41.59 1.11
N PHE A 6 71.30 -40.89 2.17
CA PHE A 6 71.90 -39.54 2.24
C PHE A 6 73.06 -39.25 1.25
N VAL A 7 73.25 -37.97 0.92
CA VAL A 7 74.50 -37.24 1.09
C VAL A 7 74.29 -35.67 1.09
N LYS A 8 74.84 -35.03 2.16
CA LYS A 8 75.19 -33.61 2.20
C LYS A 8 76.56 -33.40 1.56
N PRO A 9 76.83 -32.19 1.05
CA PRO A 9 78.01 -31.49 1.63
C PRO A 9 77.75 -30.03 2.07
N ARG A 10 78.47 -29.66 3.10
CA ARG A 10 78.76 -28.34 3.56
C ARG A 10 79.81 -27.66 2.67
N LEU A 11 79.74 -26.34 2.45
CA LEU A 11 80.68 -25.34 2.99
C LEU A 11 80.60 -23.97 2.24
N ILE A 12 80.41 -22.90 3.01
CA ILE A 12 81.05 -21.58 3.02
C ILE A 12 80.70 -20.59 1.92
N CYS A 13 79.93 -19.53 2.30
CA CYS A 13 80.39 -18.17 2.15
C CYS A 13 79.70 -17.26 3.23
N ARG A 14 80.45 -16.95 4.27
CA ARG A 14 80.18 -15.81 5.16
C ARG A 14 80.48 -14.52 4.40
N GLY A 15 79.54 -13.58 4.42
CA GLY A 15 79.78 -12.24 3.98
C GLY A 15 78.72 -11.73 3.04
N ILE A 16 77.82 -10.91 3.49
CA ILE A 16 76.81 -10.01 2.97
C ILE A 16 75.41 -10.37 3.59
N VAL A 17 75.34 -10.27 4.89
CA VAL A 17 74.05 -10.38 5.66
C VAL A 17 73.89 -9.17 6.59
N PHE A 18 74.45 -8.03 6.31
CA PHE A 18 74.35 -6.86 7.21
C PHE A 18 73.76 -5.60 6.60
N LEU A 19 73.17 -5.64 5.39
CA LEU A 19 72.62 -4.44 4.77
C LEU A 19 71.17 -4.58 4.22
N ASN A 20 70.48 -5.70 4.48
CA ASN A 20 69.08 -5.89 4.08
C ASN A 20 68.12 -6.11 5.24
N LEU A 21 68.52 -5.83 6.47
CA LEU A 21 67.69 -6.00 7.69
C LEU A 21 67.01 -4.73 8.20
N LEU A 22 67.02 -3.65 7.40
CA LEU A 22 66.45 -2.35 7.80
C LEU A 22 65.29 -1.84 6.93
N LEU A 23 64.75 -2.67 6.02
CA LEU A 23 63.61 -2.30 5.15
C LEU A 23 62.51 -3.37 5.04
N LEU A 24 62.46 -4.28 5.98
CA LEU A 24 61.28 -5.13 6.23
C LEU A 24 60.58 -4.63 7.53
N CYS A 25 60.12 -3.38 7.53
CA CYS A 25 58.96 -3.05 8.29
C CYS A 25 57.85 -3.92 7.71
N TYR A 26 57.70 -5.10 8.29
CA TYR A 26 56.47 -5.91 8.14
C TYR A 26 55.33 -4.98 8.55
N CYS A 27 54.63 -4.38 7.62
CA CYS A 27 53.22 -4.07 7.78
C CYS A 27 52.52 -5.44 8.01
N LEU A 28 52.54 -5.92 9.25
CA LEU A 28 51.62 -6.91 9.70
C LEU A 28 50.25 -6.33 9.34
N PRO A 29 49.45 -7.03 8.50
CA PRO A 29 48.12 -6.55 8.22
C PRO A 29 47.44 -6.32 9.56
N ALA A 30 47.03 -5.09 9.86
CA ALA A 30 46.35 -4.76 11.11
C ALA A 30 45.25 -5.77 11.25
N ARG A 31 45.29 -6.61 12.30
CA ARG A 31 44.36 -7.73 12.51
C ARG A 31 42.94 -7.15 12.47
N GLN A 32 42.18 -7.52 11.47
CA GLN A 32 40.84 -7.00 11.28
C GLN A 32 40.01 -7.28 12.54
N ILE A 33 39.36 -6.25 13.10
CA ILE A 33 38.53 -6.39 14.28
C ILE A 33 37.35 -7.29 13.89
N PRO A 34 37.10 -8.39 14.63
CA PRO A 34 35.93 -9.24 14.38
C PRO A 34 34.62 -8.48 14.62
N PHE A 35 33.64 -8.73 13.74
CA PHE A 35 32.25 -8.31 13.94
C PHE A 35 31.43 -9.52 14.35
N THR A 36 30.71 -9.43 15.47
CA THR A 36 29.93 -10.55 16.04
C THR A 36 28.55 -10.08 16.50
N ASN A 37 27.71 -11.02 16.90
CA ASN A 37 26.38 -10.74 17.44
C ASN A 37 26.37 -10.93 18.96
N GLY A 38 25.74 -10.01 19.67
CA GLY A 38 25.58 -10.06 21.12
C GLY A 38 24.47 -10.96 21.62
N ASN A 39 23.70 -11.60 20.74
CA ASN A 39 22.60 -12.51 21.05
C ASN A 39 21.59 -11.95 22.08
N ASN A 40 21.25 -10.66 21.93
CA ASN A 40 20.33 -9.92 22.80
C ASN A 40 20.75 -9.88 24.29
N THR A 41 22.07 -9.85 24.60
CA THR A 41 22.59 -9.88 25.96
C THR A 41 22.55 -8.56 26.69
N TRP A 42 22.12 -7.46 26.05
CA TRP A 42 21.90 -6.15 26.72
C TRP A 42 20.57 -5.55 26.26
N ASN A 43 20.08 -4.55 27.00
CA ASN A 43 18.88 -3.81 26.61
C ASN A 43 19.21 -2.72 25.57
N PRO A 44 18.78 -2.85 24.30
CA PRO A 44 19.06 -1.85 23.28
C PRO A 44 18.29 -0.53 23.48
N ASP A 45 17.18 -0.53 24.21
CA ASP A 45 16.37 0.67 24.46
C ASP A 45 17.07 1.67 25.39
N SER A 46 18.11 1.24 26.10
CA SER A 46 18.92 2.10 26.98
C SER A 46 20.36 2.27 26.53
N LEU A 47 20.90 1.32 25.77
CA LEU A 47 22.32 1.27 25.41
C LEU A 47 22.55 1.32 23.87
N GLY A 48 21.49 1.23 23.08
CA GLY A 48 21.60 1.18 21.61
C GLY A 48 21.90 -0.22 21.08
N ASN A 49 21.96 -0.33 19.76
CA ASN A 49 22.05 -1.62 19.07
C ASN A 49 23.50 -2.11 18.89
N HIS A 50 24.52 -1.31 19.23
CA HIS A 50 25.92 -1.58 18.89
C HIS A 50 26.86 -1.26 20.05
N ARG A 51 27.90 -2.12 20.23
CA ARG A 51 28.98 -1.87 21.17
C ARG A 51 30.31 -2.39 20.66
N ALA A 52 31.39 -1.83 21.17
CA ALA A 52 32.74 -2.39 21.09
C ALA A 52 33.08 -3.13 22.41
N VAL A 53 33.66 -4.31 22.32
CA VAL A 53 34.21 -5.07 23.43
C VAL A 53 35.69 -4.76 23.53
N VAL A 54 36.08 -4.17 24.65
CA VAL A 54 37.44 -3.67 24.86
C VAL A 54 38.05 -4.37 26.04
N VAL A 55 39.32 -4.73 25.93
CA VAL A 55 40.10 -5.35 27.02
C VAL A 55 41.19 -4.37 27.46
N PHE A 56 41.09 -3.93 28.71
CA PHE A 56 42.14 -3.12 29.33
C PHE A 56 43.22 -4.03 29.92
N THR A 57 44.47 -3.82 29.54
CA THR A 57 45.63 -4.60 29.99
C THR A 57 46.67 -3.77 30.72
N GLY A 58 46.47 -2.45 30.77
CA GLY A 58 47.36 -1.49 31.35
C GLY A 58 47.42 -1.51 32.88
N LYS A 59 48.07 -0.53 33.45
CA LYS A 59 48.09 -0.22 34.90
C LYS A 59 47.66 1.24 35.07
N GLY A 60 47.13 1.58 36.22
CA GLY A 60 46.64 2.93 36.55
C GLY A 60 45.16 3.14 36.34
N ASN A 61 44.72 4.37 36.50
CA ASN A 61 43.31 4.81 36.52
C ASN A 61 42.83 5.41 35.20
N ILE A 62 43.61 5.33 34.13
CA ILE A 62 43.25 5.85 32.82
C ILE A 62 43.45 4.76 31.76
N ALA A 63 42.35 4.34 31.14
CA ALA A 63 42.32 3.47 29.99
C ALA A 63 42.15 4.31 28.69
N LYS A 64 42.99 4.07 27.68
CA LYS A 64 42.90 4.68 26.34
C LYS A 64 42.67 3.61 25.29
N VAL A 65 41.62 3.77 24.52
CA VAL A 65 41.31 2.90 23.40
C VAL A 65 41.11 3.72 22.12
N MET A 66 41.59 3.20 21.01
CA MET A 66 41.20 3.60 19.68
C MET A 66 40.37 2.47 19.03
N ILE A 67 39.16 2.78 18.63
CA ILE A 67 38.22 1.83 18.03
C ILE A 67 38.06 2.17 16.55
N ALA A 68 38.53 1.34 15.65
CA ALA A 68 38.30 1.47 14.21
C ALA A 68 36.93 0.87 13.83
N TRP A 69 35.86 1.57 14.21
CA TRP A 69 34.46 1.07 14.08
C TRP A 69 33.86 1.20 12.69
N ARG A 70 34.40 2.11 11.83
CA ARG A 70 33.98 2.25 10.41
C ARG A 70 32.46 2.39 10.25
N ARG A 71 31.90 3.38 10.93
CA ARG A 71 30.45 3.64 11.02
C ARG A 71 29.93 4.37 9.80
N ARG A 72 28.79 3.94 9.28
CA ARG A 72 28.10 4.62 8.19
C ARG A 72 27.27 5.85 8.63
N ASP A 73 26.89 5.93 9.90
CA ASP A 73 26.01 6.98 10.40
C ASP A 73 26.67 8.37 10.36
N SER A 74 25.86 9.38 10.07
CA SER A 74 26.29 10.78 10.09
C SER A 74 26.51 11.31 11.50
N ASN A 75 27.40 12.28 11.67
CA ASN A 75 27.65 13.01 12.91
C ASN A 75 27.85 12.09 14.15
N PRO A 76 28.79 11.14 14.13
CA PRO A 76 29.06 10.25 15.26
C PRO A 76 29.54 11.01 16.50
N ASP A 77 30.20 12.17 16.32
CA ASP A 77 30.65 13.09 17.37
C ASP A 77 29.47 13.69 18.18
N LYS A 78 28.27 13.77 17.59
CA LYS A 78 27.07 14.29 18.25
C LYS A 78 26.28 13.20 18.99
N LYS A 79 26.78 11.96 19.04
CA LYS A 79 26.13 10.83 19.70
C LYS A 79 26.91 10.43 20.95
N ARG A 80 26.15 10.14 22.03
CA ARG A 80 26.73 9.80 23.33
C ARG A 80 27.50 8.48 23.27
N ILE A 81 28.62 8.43 23.97
CA ILE A 81 29.37 7.23 24.29
C ILE A 81 29.03 6.81 25.73
N ILE A 82 28.68 5.56 25.92
CA ILE A 82 28.46 4.96 27.25
C ILE A 82 29.51 3.86 27.44
N VAL A 83 30.27 3.94 28.52
CA VAL A 83 31.22 2.88 28.93
C VAL A 83 30.64 2.12 30.09
N GLN A 84 30.72 0.80 30.06
CA GLN A 84 30.22 -0.11 31.09
C GLN A 84 31.31 -1.11 31.46
N ASP A 85 31.50 -1.32 32.74
CA ASP A 85 32.35 -2.39 33.29
C ASP A 85 31.65 -3.74 33.09
N ALA A 86 32.27 -4.64 32.35
CA ALA A 86 31.67 -5.95 32.06
C ALA A 86 31.53 -6.86 33.28
N LYS A 87 32.37 -6.67 34.33
CA LYS A 87 32.35 -7.48 35.56
C LYS A 87 31.20 -7.09 36.50
N THR A 88 30.95 -5.79 36.62
CA THR A 88 29.96 -5.27 37.60
C THR A 88 28.65 -4.87 36.94
N GLY A 89 28.62 -4.67 35.62
CA GLY A 89 27.47 -4.12 34.87
C GLY A 89 27.25 -2.61 35.09
N LYS A 90 28.10 -1.94 35.88
CA LYS A 90 27.94 -0.51 36.20
C LYS A 90 28.48 0.38 35.09
N LYS A 91 27.74 1.47 34.81
CA LYS A 91 28.21 2.54 33.90
C LYS A 91 29.36 3.29 34.54
N ILE A 92 30.34 3.67 33.75
CA ILE A 92 31.49 4.47 34.15
C ILE A 92 31.18 5.93 33.87
N THR A 93 31.34 6.78 34.89
CA THR A 93 31.12 8.24 34.80
C THR A 93 32.34 8.95 34.23
N ASN A 94 33.56 8.53 34.64
CA ASN A 94 34.81 9.11 34.16
C ASN A 94 35.14 8.62 32.74
N VAL A 95 34.57 9.33 31.72
CA VAL A 95 34.76 9.08 30.31
C VAL A 95 35.06 10.39 29.60
N LYS A 96 36.08 10.40 28.73
CA LYS A 96 36.44 11.52 27.89
C LYS A 96 36.62 11.05 26.43
N THR A 97 35.93 11.65 25.50
CA THR A 97 36.12 11.43 24.07
C THR A 97 37.20 12.40 23.58
N ILE A 98 38.18 11.93 22.80
CA ILE A 98 39.26 12.74 22.25
C ILE A 98 39.01 13.08 20.77
N ASP A 99 38.76 12.04 19.99
CA ASP A 99 38.46 12.16 18.57
C ASP A 99 37.37 11.12 18.22
N ILE A 100 36.24 11.60 17.69
CA ILE A 100 35.11 10.77 17.28
C ILE A 100 34.76 11.15 15.86
N ASN A 101 35.01 10.24 14.96
CA ASN A 101 34.63 10.37 13.55
C ASN A 101 34.05 9.07 12.99
N ARG A 102 33.69 9.05 11.70
CA ARG A 102 33.06 7.88 11.09
C ARG A 102 34.02 6.68 10.99
N GLU A 103 35.29 6.90 10.86
CA GLU A 103 36.29 5.83 10.70
C GLU A 103 36.70 5.25 12.05
N SER A 104 36.91 6.10 13.06
CA SER A 104 37.42 5.68 14.38
C SER A 104 36.91 6.55 15.52
N GLY A 105 37.10 6.04 16.75
CA GLY A 105 36.91 6.81 17.97
C GLY A 105 38.01 6.57 18.97
N THR A 106 38.60 7.65 19.51
CA THR A 106 39.56 7.60 20.63
C THR A 106 38.89 8.03 21.92
N ILE A 107 38.85 7.13 22.89
CA ILE A 107 38.11 7.27 24.12
C ILE A 107 39.04 6.99 25.30
N LEU A 108 38.98 7.86 26.32
CA LEU A 108 39.57 7.64 27.65
C LEU A 108 38.47 7.30 28.64
N PHE A 109 38.74 6.38 29.56
CA PHE A 109 37.83 6.05 30.65
C PHE A 109 38.58 5.55 31.88
N GLU A 110 37.93 5.61 33.02
CA GLU A 110 38.47 5.05 34.25
C GLU A 110 38.19 3.54 34.37
N PRO A 111 39.22 2.69 34.41
CA PRO A 111 39.03 1.25 34.49
C PRO A 111 38.77 0.83 35.95
N VAL A 112 37.54 1.06 36.43
CA VAL A 112 37.15 0.93 37.87
C VAL A 112 37.38 -0.47 38.46
N SER A 113 37.34 -1.52 37.68
CA SER A 113 37.64 -2.91 38.07
C SER A 113 39.07 -3.33 37.70
N GLY A 114 39.93 -2.39 37.26
CA GLY A 114 41.29 -2.68 36.81
C GLY A 114 41.31 -3.45 35.49
N LYS A 115 42.31 -4.33 35.33
CA LYS A 115 42.45 -5.16 34.14
C LYS A 115 41.20 -6.01 33.90
N GLY A 116 40.67 -5.97 32.68
CA GLY A 116 39.48 -6.70 32.34
C GLY A 116 38.75 -6.18 31.10
N THR A 117 37.52 -6.64 30.94
CA THR A 117 36.66 -6.30 29.78
C THR A 117 35.75 -5.13 30.11
N TYR A 118 35.61 -4.23 29.13
CA TYR A 118 34.72 -3.08 29.17
C TYR A 118 33.89 -3.04 27.89
N TYR A 119 32.65 -2.59 27.99
CA TYR A 119 31.74 -2.41 26.85
C TYR A 119 31.62 -0.93 26.54
N ILE A 120 31.79 -0.55 25.29
CA ILE A 120 31.63 0.82 24.81
C ILE A 120 30.47 0.87 23.80
N TYR A 121 29.33 1.43 24.23
CA TYR A 121 28.14 1.63 23.42
C TYR A 121 28.22 3.02 22.79
N TYR A 122 27.90 3.11 21.49
CA TYR A 122 28.19 4.34 20.74
C TYR A 122 27.01 4.92 19.95
N MET A 123 25.82 4.34 20.06
CA MET A 123 24.57 4.86 19.50
C MET A 123 23.36 4.62 20.41
N PRO A 124 23.42 5.04 21.70
CA PRO A 124 22.25 4.96 22.56
C PRO A 124 21.15 5.92 22.09
N TYR A 125 19.91 5.46 22.09
CA TYR A 125 18.77 6.23 21.60
C TYR A 125 17.59 6.20 22.56
N ILE A 126 16.66 7.13 22.37
CA ILE A 126 15.38 7.25 23.08
C ILE A 126 14.26 7.53 22.07
N TYR A 127 13.05 7.14 22.41
CA TYR A 127 11.86 7.53 21.66
C TYR A 127 11.09 8.61 22.38
N GLU A 128 10.74 9.67 21.63
CA GLU A 128 9.80 10.72 22.04
C GLU A 128 8.44 10.50 21.39
N GLY A 129 7.37 10.86 22.11
CA GLY A 129 5.98 10.77 21.62
C GLY A 129 5.34 9.41 21.82
N LEU A 130 4.30 9.14 21.05
CA LEU A 130 3.58 7.87 21.07
C LEU A 130 4.48 6.74 20.59
N LYS A 131 4.69 5.73 21.42
CA LYS A 131 5.59 4.61 21.13
C LYS A 131 5.08 3.70 20.00
N THR A 132 3.80 3.76 19.69
CA THR A 132 3.14 2.82 18.79
C THR A 132 3.01 3.30 17.35
N ASN A 133 2.77 4.59 17.12
CA ASN A 133 2.55 5.12 15.78
C ASN A 133 3.53 6.26 15.54
N TYR A 134 4.35 6.16 14.50
CA TYR A 134 5.28 7.23 14.09
C TYR A 134 6.27 7.64 15.19
N PRO A 135 7.12 6.72 15.70
CA PRO A 135 8.05 7.04 16.78
C PRO A 135 9.07 8.07 16.29
N LYS A 136 9.41 8.98 17.17
CA LYS A 136 10.51 9.91 16.96
C LYS A 136 11.73 9.40 17.73
N GLY A 137 12.55 8.61 17.06
CA GLY A 137 13.81 8.11 17.63
C GLY A 137 14.89 9.17 17.59
N LEU A 138 15.48 9.46 18.74
CA LEU A 138 16.55 10.44 18.90
C LEU A 138 17.75 9.78 19.57
N TYR A 139 18.95 10.09 19.07
CA TYR A 139 20.19 9.67 19.71
C TYR A 139 20.54 10.61 20.85
N TYR A 140 20.98 10.04 21.98
CA TYR A 140 21.47 10.86 23.09
C TYR A 140 22.64 11.72 22.66
N LYS A 141 22.63 13.00 23.06
CA LYS A 141 23.74 13.91 22.88
C LYS A 141 24.89 13.56 23.81
N PRO A 142 26.15 13.87 23.44
CA PRO A 142 27.29 13.73 24.35
C PRO A 142 27.04 14.45 25.66
N GLU A 143 27.56 13.89 26.74
CA GLU A 143 27.45 14.42 28.09
C GLU A 143 28.79 14.30 28.76
N ASN A 144 29.21 15.31 29.49
CA ASN A 144 30.39 15.28 30.31
C ASN A 144 29.97 14.90 31.73
N THR A 145 30.28 13.68 32.12
CA THR A 145 30.01 13.12 33.48
C THR A 145 31.26 12.87 34.26
N ALA A 146 32.42 13.23 33.74
CA ALA A 146 33.72 12.96 34.35
C ALA A 146 34.03 13.95 35.46
N ASP A 147 34.61 13.43 36.55
CA ASP A 147 35.11 14.19 37.69
C ASP A 147 36.29 15.07 37.29
N GLU A 148 36.36 16.31 37.79
CA GLU A 148 37.41 17.28 37.44
C GLU A 148 38.81 16.81 37.91
N ASN A 149 38.93 16.13 39.04
CA ASN A 149 40.19 15.58 39.48
C ASN A 149 40.68 14.47 38.57
N TRP A 150 39.76 13.62 38.09
CA TRP A 150 40.10 12.58 37.10
C TRP A 150 40.52 13.24 35.77
N LEU A 151 39.78 14.25 35.30
CA LEU A 151 40.14 14.99 34.09
C LEU A 151 41.49 15.64 34.18
N SER A 152 41.83 16.22 35.34
CA SER A 152 43.11 16.86 35.59
C SER A 152 44.31 15.88 35.67
N SER A 153 44.02 14.60 35.98
CA SER A 153 45.02 13.53 36.01
C SER A 153 45.40 13.02 34.60
N ILE A 154 44.72 13.45 33.56
CA ILE A 154 44.99 13.06 32.19
C ILE A 154 46.19 13.81 31.64
N THR A 155 47.27 13.09 31.41
CA THR A 155 48.50 13.66 30.77
C THR A 155 48.45 13.49 29.27
N THR A 156 49.24 14.28 28.55
CA THR A 156 49.31 14.27 27.06
C THR A 156 49.89 12.97 26.49
N ASP A 157 50.68 12.24 27.29
CA ASP A 157 51.53 11.13 26.83
C ASP A 157 50.93 9.75 27.06
N ILE A 158 49.60 9.66 27.30
CA ILE A 158 48.93 8.36 27.51
C ILE A 158 48.94 7.59 26.19
N THR A 159 49.67 6.49 26.15
CA THR A 159 49.65 5.55 25.05
C THR A 159 48.39 4.64 25.11
N THR A 160 47.96 4.13 23.96
CA THR A 160 46.88 3.13 23.89
C THR A 160 47.26 1.91 24.72
N ASN A 161 46.44 1.59 25.74
CA ASN A 161 46.66 0.51 26.69
C ASN A 161 45.44 -0.47 26.74
N CYS A 162 44.53 -0.32 25.80
CA CYS A 162 43.40 -1.22 25.57
C CYS A 162 43.48 -1.84 24.19
N ARG A 163 42.94 -3.05 24.09
CA ARG A 163 42.73 -3.74 22.80
C ARG A 163 41.25 -3.93 22.54
N VAL A 164 40.81 -3.55 21.35
CA VAL A 164 39.47 -3.90 20.89
C VAL A 164 39.46 -5.38 20.55
N LYS A 165 38.60 -6.14 21.24
CA LYS A 165 38.45 -7.58 21.03
C LYS A 165 37.53 -7.84 19.79
N GLU A 166 36.41 -7.16 19.75
CA GLU A 166 35.37 -7.31 18.74
C GLU A 166 34.43 -6.12 18.76
N ILE A 167 33.68 -5.93 17.68
CA ILE A 167 32.53 -5.04 17.58
C ILE A 167 31.26 -5.88 17.50
N GLN A 168 30.25 -5.57 18.30
CA GLN A 168 29.03 -6.33 18.39
C GLN A 168 27.81 -5.51 18.01
N SER A 169 26.91 -6.11 17.24
CA SER A 169 25.50 -5.72 17.15
C SER A 169 24.69 -6.52 18.17
N ILE A 170 23.53 -5.98 18.59
CA ILE A 170 22.62 -6.67 19.52
C ILE A 170 22.19 -8.04 18.99
N ASN A 171 21.97 -8.16 17.68
CA ASN A 171 21.67 -9.40 16.96
C ASN A 171 22.03 -9.27 15.47
N ALA A 172 21.82 -10.34 14.70
CA ALA A 172 22.15 -10.38 13.28
C ALA A 172 21.38 -9.35 12.43
N PHE A 173 20.11 -9.07 12.79
CA PHE A 173 19.27 -8.12 12.06
C PHE A 173 19.79 -6.67 12.17
N ASN A 174 20.50 -6.33 13.25
CA ASN A 174 21.11 -5.02 13.45
C ASN A 174 22.58 -4.98 13.02
N SER A 175 23.13 -6.01 12.37
CA SER A 175 24.54 -6.06 12.02
C SER A 175 24.86 -5.20 10.81
N PHE A 176 25.89 -4.37 10.92
CA PHE A 176 26.46 -3.63 9.80
C PHE A 176 27.41 -4.46 8.94
N TYR A 177 27.94 -5.56 9.48
CA TYR A 177 28.90 -6.37 8.75
C TYR A 177 28.19 -7.34 7.80
N PRO A 178 28.72 -7.54 6.53
CA PRO A 178 29.91 -6.93 5.97
C PRO A 178 29.65 -5.70 5.07
N MET A 179 28.40 -5.36 4.75
CA MET A 179 28.08 -4.42 3.66
C MET A 179 27.81 -2.98 4.12
N GLU A 180 27.83 -2.72 5.43
CA GLU A 180 27.61 -1.38 6.00
C GLU A 180 28.79 -0.93 6.88
N VAL A 181 29.93 -1.62 6.81
CA VAL A 181 31.22 -1.21 7.35
C VAL A 181 31.95 -0.42 6.27
N ILE A 182 32.16 0.89 6.48
CA ILE A 182 32.70 1.79 5.46
C ILE A 182 34.19 1.58 5.23
N ALA A 183 34.63 1.82 3.97
CA ALA A 183 36.03 2.09 3.66
C ALA A 183 36.47 3.41 4.31
N THR A 184 37.74 3.54 4.68
CA THR A 184 38.32 4.83 5.11
C THR A 184 38.52 5.73 3.91
N ALA A 185 38.66 7.04 4.16
CA ALA A 185 39.02 8.01 3.11
C ALA A 185 40.37 7.66 2.44
N ALA A 186 41.35 7.22 3.25
CA ALA A 186 42.64 6.79 2.74
C ALA A 186 42.54 5.57 1.83
N GLU A 187 41.77 4.56 2.20
CA GLU A 187 41.51 3.38 1.39
C GLU A 187 40.77 3.73 0.09
N THR A 188 39.72 4.56 0.18
CA THR A 188 38.96 5.05 -0.97
C THR A 188 39.85 5.83 -1.93
N ASN A 189 40.66 6.78 -1.43
CA ASN A 189 41.58 7.56 -2.26
C ASN A 189 42.63 6.65 -2.94
N SER A 190 43.16 5.66 -2.23
CA SER A 190 44.09 4.68 -2.81
C SER A 190 43.44 3.88 -3.94
N LEU A 191 42.20 3.46 -3.75
CA LEU A 191 41.44 2.75 -4.80
C LEU A 191 41.21 3.61 -6.03
N ILE A 192 40.83 4.87 -5.85
CA ILE A 192 40.62 5.84 -6.92
C ILE A 192 41.93 6.09 -7.68
N ALA A 193 43.02 6.32 -6.97
CA ALA A 193 44.34 6.58 -7.57
C ALA A 193 44.84 5.41 -8.44
N LYS A 194 44.61 4.17 -7.96
CA LYS A 194 44.97 2.94 -8.73
C LYS A 194 44.13 2.75 -9.98
N ASN A 195 42.97 3.41 -10.07
CA ASN A 195 42.00 3.23 -11.15
C ASN A 195 41.69 4.54 -11.89
N SER A 196 42.64 5.50 -11.91
CA SER A 196 42.43 6.84 -12.44
C SER A 196 42.01 6.90 -13.92
N ASN A 197 42.28 5.83 -14.70
CA ASN A 197 41.90 5.72 -16.10
C ASN A 197 40.52 5.14 -16.34
N ASN A 198 39.78 4.75 -15.29
CA ASN A 198 38.43 4.20 -15.38
C ASN A 198 37.38 5.26 -15.04
N SER A 199 36.22 5.21 -15.69
CA SER A 199 35.05 6.00 -15.32
C SER A 199 34.32 5.43 -14.14
N PHE A 200 34.37 4.11 -13.98
CA PHE A 200 33.67 3.36 -12.91
C PHE A 200 34.35 2.03 -12.59
N LEU A 201 34.04 1.47 -11.44
CA LEU A 201 34.41 0.13 -11.01
C LEU A 201 33.18 -0.74 -10.85
N VAL A 202 33.35 -2.08 -11.06
CA VAL A 202 32.26 -3.04 -10.91
C VAL A 202 32.61 -4.09 -9.86
N PHE A 203 31.67 -4.29 -8.92
CA PHE A 203 31.77 -5.24 -7.82
C PHE A 203 30.60 -6.21 -7.85
N PRO A 204 30.71 -7.36 -8.50
CA PRO A 204 29.66 -8.37 -8.50
C PRO A 204 29.47 -8.95 -7.10
N GLU A 205 28.23 -8.97 -6.64
CA GLU A 205 27.86 -9.57 -5.35
C GLU A 205 26.62 -10.44 -5.49
N ASN A 206 26.61 -11.54 -4.76
CA ASN A 206 25.42 -12.38 -4.67
C ASN A 206 24.38 -11.78 -3.70
N ARG A 207 23.22 -12.37 -3.65
CA ARG A 207 22.08 -11.94 -2.81
C ARG A 207 22.36 -11.93 -1.29
N GLN A 208 23.38 -12.65 -0.82
CA GLN A 208 23.78 -12.68 0.60
C GLN A 208 24.47 -11.39 1.05
N TYR A 209 24.99 -10.62 0.11
CA TYR A 209 25.73 -9.38 0.34
C TYR A 209 25.08 -8.21 -0.40
N PRO A 210 23.82 -7.85 -0.04
CA PRO A 210 23.13 -6.78 -0.72
C PRO A 210 23.82 -5.44 -0.50
N VAL A 211 23.96 -4.67 -1.57
CA VAL A 211 24.47 -3.30 -1.50
C VAL A 211 23.44 -2.44 -0.77
N LYS A 212 23.81 -1.91 0.38
CA LYS A 212 22.95 -1.13 1.25
C LYS A 212 23.34 0.35 1.35
N MET A 213 24.59 0.69 1.02
CA MET A 213 25.11 2.06 1.07
C MET A 213 25.20 2.64 -0.33
N ARG A 214 24.69 3.86 -0.51
CA ARG A 214 24.74 4.60 -1.78
C ARG A 214 25.86 5.64 -1.82
N ASP A 215 26.33 6.07 -0.64
CA ASP A 215 27.27 7.18 -0.49
C ASP A 215 28.66 6.72 -0.05
N ASP A 216 28.82 5.50 0.40
CA ASP A 216 30.06 4.97 0.93
C ASP A 216 30.41 3.62 0.29
N LEU A 217 31.72 3.40 0.06
CA LEU A 217 32.24 2.09 -0.32
C LEU A 217 32.23 1.16 0.89
N PRO A 218 31.73 -0.09 0.77
CA PRO A 218 31.96 -1.11 1.78
C PRO A 218 33.46 -1.46 1.87
N GLN A 219 33.99 -1.59 3.09
CA GLN A 219 35.35 -2.10 3.32
C GLN A 219 35.59 -3.43 2.58
N ARG A 220 34.57 -4.27 2.49
CA ARG A 220 34.58 -5.53 1.74
C ARG A 220 35.07 -5.35 0.31
N TRP A 221 34.69 -4.29 -0.36
CA TRP A 221 35.11 -4.02 -1.74
C TRP A 221 36.55 -3.56 -1.84
N ILE A 222 37.07 -2.84 -0.83
CA ILE A 222 38.50 -2.52 -0.75
C ILE A 222 39.34 -3.79 -0.62
N LEU A 223 38.92 -4.72 0.24
CA LEU A 223 39.63 -5.97 0.49
C LEU A 223 39.59 -6.93 -0.72
N LYS A 224 38.48 -6.97 -1.44
CA LYS A 224 38.32 -7.83 -2.63
C LYS A 224 38.96 -7.23 -3.89
N GLY A 225 38.95 -5.90 -4.01
CA GLY A 225 39.21 -5.18 -5.25
C GLY A 225 38.12 -5.36 -6.31
N GLU A 226 38.28 -4.69 -7.45
CA GLU A 226 37.38 -4.87 -8.59
C GLU A 226 37.40 -6.32 -9.11
N GLN A 227 36.23 -6.87 -9.40
CA GLN A 227 36.09 -8.25 -9.85
C GLN A 227 35.49 -8.29 -11.27
N ARG A 228 36.03 -9.15 -12.11
CA ARG A 228 35.59 -9.39 -13.50
C ARG A 228 34.85 -10.73 -13.66
N THR A 229 34.61 -11.41 -12.58
CA THR A 229 33.89 -12.69 -12.55
C THR A 229 32.88 -12.72 -11.43
N PHE A 230 31.68 -13.13 -11.75
CA PHE A 230 30.63 -13.50 -10.79
C PHE A 230 30.46 -15.02 -10.81
N THR A 231 30.48 -15.64 -9.64
CA THR A 231 30.23 -17.08 -9.50
C THR A 231 29.18 -17.33 -8.44
N ASP A 232 28.15 -18.09 -8.79
CA ASP A 232 27.10 -18.53 -7.86
C ASP A 232 26.54 -19.90 -8.28
N SER A 233 25.58 -20.39 -7.49
CA SER A 233 24.90 -21.64 -7.77
C SER A 233 23.43 -21.58 -7.42
N ALA A 234 22.60 -22.24 -8.24
CA ALA A 234 21.16 -22.31 -8.04
C ALA A 234 20.61 -23.68 -8.43
N LEU A 235 19.39 -23.96 -8.01
CA LEU A 235 18.64 -25.13 -8.42
C LEU A 235 17.95 -24.88 -9.77
N ARG A 236 17.56 -25.92 -10.47
CA ARG A 236 16.70 -25.80 -11.67
C ARG A 236 15.35 -25.19 -11.27
N GLY A 237 14.80 -24.35 -12.13
CA GLY A 237 13.55 -23.64 -11.87
C GLY A 237 13.65 -22.53 -10.82
N GLU A 238 14.85 -22.15 -10.38
CA GLU A 238 15.07 -21.04 -9.46
C GLU A 238 15.27 -19.72 -10.22
N TYR A 239 14.69 -18.63 -9.73
CA TYR A 239 15.11 -17.29 -10.14
C TYR A 239 16.30 -16.87 -9.28
N LEU A 240 17.49 -16.86 -9.87
CA LEU A 240 18.74 -16.50 -9.19
C LEU A 240 18.95 -14.99 -9.23
N ALA A 241 18.64 -14.32 -8.13
CA ALA A 241 18.92 -12.89 -7.97
C ALA A 241 20.40 -12.64 -7.63
N PHE A 242 21.00 -11.61 -8.24
CA PHE A 242 22.36 -11.13 -7.97
C PHE A 242 22.44 -9.64 -8.30
N GLN A 243 23.58 -9.02 -8.03
CA GLN A 243 23.77 -7.59 -8.30
C GLN A 243 25.17 -7.29 -8.82
N LEU A 244 25.26 -6.29 -9.67
CA LEU A 244 26.51 -5.67 -10.08
C LEU A 244 26.58 -4.30 -9.41
N GLY A 245 27.39 -4.16 -8.36
CA GLY A 245 27.64 -2.91 -7.69
C GLY A 245 28.56 -2.03 -8.52
N ILE A 246 28.14 -0.80 -8.80
CA ILE A 246 28.90 0.18 -9.57
C ILE A 246 29.37 1.28 -8.65
N TYR A 247 30.66 1.59 -8.62
CA TYR A 247 31.20 2.76 -7.99
C TYR A 247 31.66 3.76 -9.05
N ALA A 248 31.10 4.97 -9.01
CA ALA A 248 31.36 6.01 -10.00
C ALA A 248 32.64 6.81 -9.68
N LEU A 249 33.64 6.79 -10.55
CA LEU A 249 34.85 7.60 -10.44
C LEU A 249 34.68 8.98 -11.07
N GLN A 250 33.68 9.14 -11.93
CA GLN A 250 33.18 10.39 -12.51
C GLN A 250 31.64 10.32 -12.62
N ASP A 251 31.00 11.40 -13.01
CA ASP A 251 29.55 11.37 -13.27
C ASP A 251 29.24 10.43 -14.44
N LEU A 252 28.41 9.43 -14.19
CA LEU A 252 28.02 8.41 -15.16
C LEU A 252 26.60 8.71 -15.65
N LYS A 253 26.41 8.58 -16.95
CA LYS A 253 25.12 8.72 -17.62
C LYS A 253 24.74 7.45 -18.35
N ASN A 254 23.45 7.14 -18.38
CA ASN A 254 22.88 6.05 -19.16
C ASN A 254 23.59 4.71 -18.91
N ILE A 255 23.73 4.33 -17.64
CA ILE A 255 24.26 3.01 -17.31
C ILE A 255 23.31 1.95 -17.84
N ASN A 256 23.85 1.01 -18.61
CA ASN A 256 23.11 -0.12 -19.17
C ASN A 256 23.85 -1.44 -18.94
N ILE A 257 23.11 -2.54 -18.96
CA ILE A 257 23.65 -3.88 -18.83
C ILE A 257 23.09 -4.77 -19.95
N HIS A 258 23.98 -5.41 -20.70
CA HIS A 258 23.62 -6.40 -21.69
C HIS A 258 24.13 -7.80 -21.27
N PHE A 259 23.28 -8.79 -21.41
CA PHE A 259 23.62 -10.17 -21.10
C PHE A 259 23.77 -11.00 -22.39
N SER A 260 24.77 -11.85 -22.43
CA SER A 260 24.85 -12.91 -23.46
C SER A 260 24.09 -14.15 -22.99
N ASP A 261 23.81 -15.04 -23.92
CA ASP A 261 23.41 -16.41 -23.54
C ASP A 261 24.42 -17.03 -22.57
N LEU A 262 23.92 -17.85 -21.63
CA LEU A 262 24.78 -18.70 -20.80
C LEU A 262 24.86 -20.08 -21.41
N LYS A 263 26.07 -20.60 -21.63
CA LYS A 263 26.34 -21.91 -22.28
C LYS A 263 27.10 -22.84 -21.34
N ASN A 264 26.70 -24.09 -21.29
CA ASN A 264 27.47 -25.14 -20.61
C ASN A 264 28.43 -25.89 -21.54
N ALA A 265 29.23 -26.77 -20.98
CA ALA A 265 30.23 -27.55 -21.74
C ALA A 265 29.61 -28.50 -22.78
N THR A 266 28.35 -28.90 -22.63
CA THR A 266 27.61 -29.76 -23.55
C THR A 266 26.87 -28.98 -24.64
N GLY A 267 27.01 -27.63 -24.67
CA GLY A 267 26.36 -26.75 -25.65
C GLY A 267 24.92 -26.37 -25.31
N LYS A 268 24.40 -26.74 -24.15
CA LYS A 268 23.06 -26.28 -23.70
C LYS A 268 23.09 -24.82 -23.35
N ILE A 269 21.99 -24.14 -23.63
CA ILE A 269 21.87 -22.66 -23.54
C ILE A 269 20.75 -22.28 -22.55
N ILE A 270 21.02 -21.29 -21.72
CA ILE A 270 20.05 -20.47 -21.06
C ILE A 270 20.06 -19.11 -21.77
N GLU A 271 18.97 -18.80 -22.47
CA GLU A 271 18.89 -17.63 -23.35
C GLU A 271 19.01 -16.32 -22.59
N ALA A 272 19.64 -15.31 -23.16
CA ALA A 272 19.81 -13.99 -22.58
C ALA A 272 18.47 -13.31 -22.19
N LYS A 273 17.37 -13.57 -22.90
CA LYS A 273 16.04 -13.06 -22.56
C LYS A 273 15.49 -13.53 -21.22
N ARG A 274 16.08 -14.57 -20.61
CA ARG A 274 15.78 -15.05 -19.26
C ARG A 274 16.60 -14.34 -18.18
N ILE A 275 17.38 -13.35 -18.56
CA ILE A 275 18.20 -12.55 -17.65
C ILE A 275 17.71 -11.12 -17.74
N SER A 276 17.27 -10.56 -16.61
CA SER A 276 16.75 -9.20 -16.53
C SER A 276 17.51 -8.36 -15.50
N CYS A 277 17.48 -7.05 -15.67
CA CYS A 277 17.97 -6.10 -14.67
C CYS A 277 16.84 -5.14 -14.28
N ILE A 278 16.33 -5.24 -13.04
CA ILE A 278 15.18 -4.45 -12.59
C ILE A 278 15.44 -2.94 -12.56
N ASN A 279 16.70 -2.52 -12.58
CA ASN A 279 17.07 -1.09 -12.63
C ASN A 279 17.03 -0.52 -14.05
N ALA A 280 17.19 -1.36 -15.09
CA ALA A 280 17.31 -0.91 -16.48
C ALA A 280 15.96 -0.92 -17.22
N ASP A 281 15.12 -1.88 -16.95
CA ASP A 281 13.84 -2.05 -17.63
C ASP A 281 12.79 -2.73 -16.74
N GLY A 282 11.57 -2.85 -17.25
CA GLY A 282 10.53 -3.54 -16.53
C GLY A 282 9.14 -3.36 -17.10
N VAL A 283 8.15 -3.78 -16.30
CA VAL A 283 6.73 -3.66 -16.57
C VAL A 283 6.09 -2.84 -15.47
N LYS A 284 5.40 -1.75 -15.81
CA LYS A 284 4.65 -0.92 -14.85
C LYS A 284 3.43 -1.68 -14.32
N TYR A 285 2.83 -1.15 -13.25
CA TYR A 285 1.64 -1.72 -12.61
C TYR A 285 0.43 -1.85 -13.57
N ASP A 286 0.38 -1.07 -14.63
CA ASP A 286 -0.66 -1.07 -15.67
C ASP A 286 -0.32 -1.99 -16.87
N GLY A 287 0.78 -2.73 -16.81
CA GLY A 287 1.23 -3.62 -17.88
C GLY A 287 2.11 -2.95 -18.94
N THR A 288 2.34 -1.64 -18.87
CA THR A 288 3.19 -0.92 -19.83
C THR A 288 4.66 -1.31 -19.65
N VAL A 289 5.30 -1.78 -20.71
CA VAL A 289 6.74 -2.03 -20.74
C VAL A 289 7.49 -0.69 -20.81
N PHE A 290 8.59 -0.59 -20.07
CA PHE A 290 9.43 0.61 -20.05
C PHE A 290 10.90 0.27 -19.94
N SER A 291 11.74 1.20 -20.40
CA SER A 291 13.19 1.23 -20.11
C SER A 291 13.52 2.43 -19.26
N ASN A 292 14.46 2.26 -18.35
CA ASN A 292 14.87 3.29 -17.40
C ASN A 292 16.30 3.73 -17.67
N THR A 293 16.60 4.98 -17.41
CA THR A 293 17.93 5.56 -17.49
C THR A 293 18.51 5.63 -16.09
N VAL A 294 19.64 4.98 -15.87
CA VAL A 294 20.36 4.99 -14.59
C VAL A 294 21.56 5.92 -14.67
N ASP A 295 21.50 7.02 -13.92
CA ASP A 295 22.58 7.98 -13.77
C ASP A 295 23.20 7.87 -12.38
N VAL A 296 24.51 7.99 -12.26
CA VAL A 296 25.21 7.89 -10.97
C VAL A 296 26.24 9.01 -10.86
N ALA A 297 26.13 9.85 -9.84
CA ALA A 297 27.07 10.91 -9.58
C ALA A 297 28.43 10.36 -9.10
N LYS A 298 29.50 11.11 -9.35
CA LYS A 298 30.86 10.80 -8.88
C LYS A 298 30.86 10.51 -7.38
N GLY A 299 31.55 9.45 -6.99
CA GLY A 299 31.73 9.03 -5.61
C GLY A 299 30.52 8.25 -5.04
N LYS A 300 29.49 8.00 -5.84
CA LYS A 300 28.30 7.24 -5.41
C LYS A 300 28.35 5.79 -5.83
N VAL A 301 27.56 4.98 -5.15
CA VAL A 301 27.38 3.54 -5.38
C VAL A 301 25.98 3.29 -5.92
N GLN A 302 25.89 2.52 -7.00
CA GLN A 302 24.64 2.02 -7.58
C GLN A 302 24.66 0.50 -7.66
N ALA A 303 23.67 -0.15 -7.11
CA ALA A 303 23.44 -1.57 -7.35
C ALA A 303 22.56 -1.77 -8.58
N MET A 304 23.01 -2.58 -9.52
CA MET A 304 22.23 -3.02 -10.66
C MET A 304 21.76 -4.45 -10.37
N TRP A 305 20.55 -4.58 -9.82
CA TRP A 305 19.97 -5.87 -9.45
C TRP A 305 19.47 -6.61 -10.67
N SER A 306 19.99 -7.81 -10.82
CA SER A 306 19.70 -8.68 -11.96
C SER A 306 19.23 -10.05 -11.48
N GLY A 307 18.57 -10.76 -12.35
CA GLY A 307 18.10 -12.11 -12.05
C GLY A 307 18.12 -13.01 -13.27
N ILE A 308 18.38 -14.28 -13.03
CA ILE A 308 18.37 -15.34 -14.05
C ILE A 308 17.20 -16.28 -13.75
N ASP A 309 16.21 -16.32 -14.64
CA ASP A 309 15.13 -17.30 -14.59
C ASP A 309 15.63 -18.65 -15.15
N LEU A 310 16.05 -19.54 -14.26
CA LEU A 310 16.58 -20.85 -14.63
C LEU A 310 15.44 -21.80 -15.03
N PRO A 311 15.43 -22.34 -16.26
CA PRO A 311 14.42 -23.31 -16.66
C PRO A 311 14.41 -24.56 -15.77
N GLN A 312 13.24 -25.12 -15.51
CA GLN A 312 13.12 -26.43 -14.84
C GLN A 312 13.81 -27.53 -15.64
N SER A 313 13.87 -27.41 -16.98
CA SER A 313 14.52 -28.32 -17.91
C SER A 313 16.02 -28.07 -18.04
N ALA A 314 16.62 -27.07 -17.36
CA ALA A 314 18.05 -26.82 -17.43
C ALA A 314 18.86 -28.05 -17.00
N GLU A 315 19.86 -28.44 -17.78
CA GLU A 315 20.77 -29.53 -17.41
C GLU A 315 21.68 -29.07 -16.26
N PRO A 316 21.93 -29.91 -15.26
CA PRO A 316 22.95 -29.63 -14.25
C PRO A 316 24.33 -29.42 -14.88
N GLY A 317 25.07 -28.41 -14.40
CA GLY A 317 26.39 -28.10 -14.92
C GLY A 317 26.81 -26.67 -14.70
N MET A 318 28.01 -26.33 -15.16
CA MET A 318 28.51 -24.94 -15.12
C MET A 318 28.12 -24.22 -16.42
N TYR A 319 27.32 -23.18 -16.31
CA TYR A 319 26.97 -22.30 -17.41
C TYR A 319 27.80 -21.02 -17.33
N THR A 320 28.29 -20.57 -18.47
CA THR A 320 29.09 -19.34 -18.58
C THR A 320 28.54 -18.40 -19.63
N GLY A 321 28.58 -17.12 -19.32
CA GLY A 321 28.18 -16.02 -20.22
C GLY A 321 28.78 -14.72 -19.77
N ILE A 322 28.39 -13.62 -20.39
CA ILE A 322 28.96 -12.30 -20.13
C ILE A 322 27.84 -11.32 -19.82
N ALA A 323 28.00 -10.57 -18.72
CA ALA A 323 27.30 -9.32 -18.49
C ALA A 323 28.20 -8.16 -18.91
N THR A 324 27.75 -7.34 -19.84
CA THR A 324 28.48 -6.14 -20.29
C THR A 324 27.83 -4.91 -19.68
N VAL A 325 28.52 -4.26 -18.76
CA VAL A 325 28.10 -2.97 -18.17
C VAL A 325 28.66 -1.84 -18.98
N THR A 326 27.83 -0.93 -19.42
CA THR A 326 28.21 0.26 -20.21
C THR A 326 27.81 1.54 -19.52
N ALA A 327 28.68 2.54 -19.54
CA ALA A 327 28.41 3.91 -19.09
C ALA A 327 29.18 4.88 -19.99
N GLY A 328 28.47 5.68 -20.77
CA GLY A 328 29.08 6.51 -21.81
C GLY A 328 29.88 5.67 -22.80
N ASN A 329 31.16 5.98 -22.97
CA ASN A 329 32.05 5.28 -23.91
C ASN A 329 32.82 4.12 -23.26
N GLU A 330 32.70 3.88 -21.96
CA GLU A 330 33.38 2.78 -21.28
C GLU A 330 32.46 1.57 -21.12
N SER A 331 33.04 0.38 -21.35
CA SER A 331 32.35 -0.88 -21.11
C SER A 331 33.22 -1.85 -20.31
N LYS A 332 32.55 -2.59 -19.39
CA LYS A 332 33.23 -3.62 -18.60
C LYS A 332 32.48 -4.94 -18.71
N LYS A 333 33.24 -5.99 -19.03
CA LYS A 333 32.74 -7.35 -19.18
C LYS A 333 32.96 -8.12 -17.90
N ILE A 334 31.89 -8.73 -17.40
CA ILE A 334 31.85 -9.59 -16.21
C ILE A 334 31.52 -10.99 -16.66
N LEU A 335 32.41 -11.93 -16.42
CA LEU A 335 32.17 -13.35 -16.70
C LEU A 335 31.20 -13.90 -15.65
N LEU A 336 30.02 -14.33 -16.07
CA LEU A 336 29.04 -15.04 -15.25
C LEU A 336 29.35 -16.53 -15.27
N ARG A 337 29.48 -17.15 -14.10
CA ARG A 337 29.71 -18.59 -13.90
C ARG A 337 28.65 -19.14 -12.97
N ILE A 338 27.61 -19.75 -13.52
CA ILE A 338 26.44 -20.21 -12.77
C ILE A 338 26.44 -21.74 -12.74
N LYS A 339 26.59 -22.31 -11.54
CA LYS A 339 26.47 -23.75 -11.33
C LYS A 339 25.02 -24.13 -11.12
N VAL A 340 24.39 -24.68 -12.15
CA VAL A 340 23.06 -25.29 -12.01
C VAL A 340 23.20 -26.63 -11.30
N LYS A 341 22.59 -26.79 -10.14
CA LYS A 341 22.59 -28.00 -9.32
C LYS A 341 21.55 -29.01 -9.81
N PRO A 342 21.69 -30.30 -9.54
CA PRO A 342 20.77 -31.34 -10.01
C PRO A 342 19.34 -31.22 -9.50
N GLY A 343 19.13 -30.65 -8.30
CA GLY A 343 17.80 -30.51 -7.70
C GLY A 343 16.88 -29.57 -8.45
N LEU A 344 15.58 -29.79 -8.31
CA LEU A 344 14.53 -28.86 -8.74
C LEU A 344 14.09 -28.03 -7.53
N THR A 345 14.02 -26.71 -7.69
CA THR A 345 13.50 -25.88 -6.62
C THR A 345 11.98 -25.96 -6.57
N LYS A 346 11.43 -26.03 -5.36
CA LYS A 346 9.99 -25.99 -5.15
C LYS A 346 9.51 -24.53 -5.26
N ASN A 347 8.42 -24.31 -5.98
CA ASN A 347 7.82 -22.98 -6.18
C ASN A 347 8.83 -21.89 -6.61
N GLY A 348 9.78 -22.24 -7.50
CA GLY A 348 10.79 -21.27 -7.96
C GLY A 348 11.74 -20.72 -6.86
N GLY A 349 11.70 -21.28 -5.64
CA GLY A 349 12.47 -20.81 -4.49
C GLY A 349 11.79 -19.66 -3.72
N ILE A 350 10.56 -19.34 -4.02
CA ILE A 350 9.77 -18.22 -3.45
C ILE A 350 9.52 -18.38 -1.94
N ASP A 351 9.49 -19.60 -1.44
CA ASP A 351 9.30 -19.94 -0.03
C ASP A 351 10.54 -19.63 0.86
N LYS A 352 11.61 -19.10 0.27
CA LYS A 352 12.83 -18.66 0.95
C LYS A 352 13.06 -17.17 0.70
N PRO A 353 12.49 -16.29 1.54
CA PRO A 353 12.58 -14.84 1.33
C PRO A 353 14.01 -14.32 1.18
N GLU A 354 14.95 -14.91 1.93
CA GLU A 354 16.38 -14.58 1.92
C GLU A 354 17.04 -14.78 0.55
N ASN A 355 16.44 -15.57 -0.32
CA ASN A 355 16.92 -15.77 -1.68
C ASN A 355 16.57 -14.63 -2.63
N MET A 356 15.72 -13.69 -2.21
CA MET A 356 15.24 -12.55 -3.01
C MET A 356 14.65 -12.94 -4.37
N THR A 357 14.23 -14.19 -4.54
CA THR A 357 13.62 -14.74 -5.75
C THR A 357 12.37 -13.95 -6.15
N ARG A 358 11.66 -13.37 -5.18
CA ARG A 358 10.46 -12.55 -5.41
C ARG A 358 10.73 -11.22 -6.12
N LEU A 359 11.99 -10.80 -6.31
CA LEU A 359 12.29 -9.61 -7.12
C LEU A 359 11.75 -9.73 -8.56
N GLN A 360 11.60 -10.95 -9.09
CA GLN A 360 10.94 -11.20 -10.37
C GLN A 360 9.48 -10.66 -10.39
N TRP A 361 8.80 -10.62 -9.27
CA TRP A 361 7.42 -10.16 -9.15
C TRP A 361 7.23 -8.68 -9.48
N LEU A 362 8.30 -7.87 -9.37
CA LEU A 362 8.25 -6.46 -9.73
C LEU A 362 7.86 -6.24 -11.21
N ASN A 363 8.19 -7.20 -12.08
CA ASN A 363 7.90 -7.11 -13.51
C ASN A 363 6.76 -8.03 -13.95
N SER A 364 5.91 -8.46 -13.01
CA SER A 364 4.79 -9.34 -13.31
C SER A 364 3.69 -8.63 -14.08
N SER A 365 3.19 -9.29 -15.11
CA SER A 365 1.98 -8.92 -15.86
C SER A 365 0.76 -9.75 -15.46
N MET A 366 0.81 -10.46 -14.32
CA MET A 366 -0.28 -11.31 -13.84
C MET A 366 -1.59 -10.53 -13.73
N ALA A 367 -2.67 -11.14 -14.24
CA ALA A 367 -4.02 -10.60 -14.22
C ALA A 367 -4.19 -9.22 -14.89
N GLN A 368 -3.35 -8.90 -15.89
CA GLN A 368 -3.47 -7.67 -16.68
C GLN A 368 -4.61 -7.75 -17.72
N GLU A 369 -4.99 -8.96 -18.15
CA GLU A 369 -6.09 -9.16 -19.07
C GLU A 369 -7.40 -8.56 -18.52
N ASN A 370 -8.24 -7.98 -19.39
CA ASN A 370 -9.51 -7.39 -18.98
C ASN A 370 -10.70 -8.34 -19.22
N THR A 371 -10.59 -9.59 -18.74
CA THR A 371 -11.69 -10.55 -18.74
C THR A 371 -12.75 -10.18 -17.71
N VAL A 372 -13.99 -10.55 -17.97
CA VAL A 372 -15.12 -10.27 -17.07
C VAL A 372 -14.97 -11.09 -15.77
N ILE A 373 -15.21 -10.44 -14.63
CA ILE A 373 -15.19 -11.05 -13.29
C ILE A 373 -16.65 -11.17 -12.78
N ALA A 374 -17.00 -12.30 -12.20
CA ALA A 374 -18.32 -12.43 -11.56
C ALA A 374 -18.51 -11.37 -10.43
N PRO A 375 -19.72 -10.79 -10.26
CA PRO A 375 -21.00 -11.16 -10.89
C PRO A 375 -21.28 -10.47 -12.23
N TYR A 376 -20.32 -9.73 -12.79
CA TYR A 376 -20.53 -8.95 -14.02
C TYR A 376 -20.79 -9.84 -15.23
N THR A 377 -21.44 -9.24 -16.24
CA THR A 377 -21.73 -9.87 -17.53
C THR A 377 -20.88 -9.22 -18.64
N PRO A 378 -20.61 -9.94 -19.73
CA PRO A 378 -19.98 -9.37 -20.90
C PRO A 378 -20.71 -8.13 -21.43
N LEU A 379 -19.93 -7.17 -21.93
CA LEU A 379 -20.47 -6.01 -22.63
C LEU A 379 -21.09 -6.45 -23.96
N LEU A 380 -22.29 -5.96 -24.24
CA LEU A 380 -23.02 -6.22 -25.50
C LEU A 380 -23.27 -4.90 -26.21
N VAL A 381 -22.82 -4.80 -27.47
CA VAL A 381 -22.98 -3.60 -28.30
C VAL A 381 -24.07 -3.85 -29.33
N SER A 382 -25.08 -2.99 -29.38
CA SER A 382 -26.11 -2.95 -30.40
C SER A 382 -26.29 -1.52 -30.86
N ASP A 383 -25.84 -1.20 -32.07
CA ASP A 383 -25.79 0.13 -32.64
C ASP A 383 -25.07 1.13 -31.71
N THR A 384 -25.75 2.14 -31.20
CA THR A 384 -25.20 3.12 -30.22
C THR A 384 -25.42 2.73 -28.78
N THR A 385 -26.02 1.58 -28.49
CA THR A 385 -26.31 1.09 -27.14
C THR A 385 -25.31 0.06 -26.72
N ILE A 386 -24.75 0.26 -25.52
CA ILE A 386 -23.87 -0.71 -24.84
C ILE A 386 -24.57 -1.18 -23.56
N SER A 387 -24.82 -2.49 -23.46
CA SER A 387 -25.44 -3.12 -22.30
C SER A 387 -24.41 -3.83 -21.42
N LEU A 388 -24.59 -3.73 -20.11
CA LEU A 388 -23.81 -4.42 -19.08
C LEU A 388 -24.75 -4.81 -17.93
N LEU A 389 -24.23 -5.47 -16.90
CA LEU A 389 -25.04 -5.95 -15.79
C LEU A 389 -25.93 -4.83 -15.21
N GLY A 390 -27.25 -4.98 -15.36
CA GLY A 390 -28.25 -4.06 -14.80
C GLY A 390 -28.19 -2.62 -15.31
N ARG A 391 -27.44 -2.33 -16.41
CA ARG A 391 -27.25 -0.97 -16.91
C ARG A 391 -27.17 -0.94 -18.44
N LYS A 392 -27.51 0.21 -19.01
CA LYS A 392 -27.34 0.51 -20.45
C LYS A 392 -26.81 1.91 -20.63
N ILE A 393 -25.97 2.10 -21.63
CA ILE A 393 -25.47 3.39 -22.05
C ILE A 393 -25.87 3.58 -23.52
N ILE A 394 -26.52 4.69 -23.81
CA ILE A 394 -26.91 5.07 -25.19
C ILE A 394 -26.03 6.26 -25.58
N LEU A 395 -25.24 6.13 -26.62
CA LEU A 395 -24.32 7.15 -27.10
C LEU A 395 -24.97 8.09 -28.10
N ASN A 396 -24.65 9.39 -28.04
CA ASN A 396 -24.96 10.36 -29.10
C ASN A 396 -23.88 10.30 -30.20
N LYS A 397 -24.08 11.10 -31.25
CA LYS A 397 -23.16 11.13 -32.41
C LYS A 397 -21.76 11.66 -32.06
N ASP A 398 -21.64 12.50 -31.02
CA ASP A 398 -20.37 13.04 -30.55
C ASP A 398 -19.60 12.06 -29.63
N GLY A 399 -20.19 10.87 -29.36
CA GLY A 399 -19.60 9.83 -28.57
C GLY A 399 -19.84 9.96 -27.06
N PHE A 400 -20.62 10.96 -26.61
CA PHE A 400 -21.02 11.11 -25.22
C PHE A 400 -22.30 10.33 -24.91
N PRO A 401 -22.58 10.02 -23.62
CA PRO A 401 -23.88 9.44 -23.23
C PRO A 401 -25.02 10.38 -23.59
N ALA A 402 -25.94 9.90 -24.46
CA ALA A 402 -27.26 10.48 -24.62
C ALA A 402 -28.14 10.11 -23.45
N GLN A 403 -28.00 8.88 -22.94
CA GLN A 403 -28.66 8.39 -21.74
C GLN A 403 -27.84 7.31 -21.07
N ILE A 404 -27.91 7.27 -19.74
CA ILE A 404 -27.50 6.13 -18.91
C ILE A 404 -28.75 5.64 -18.19
N GLN A 405 -29.01 4.35 -18.30
CA GLN A 405 -30.13 3.67 -17.67
C GLN A 405 -29.65 2.62 -16.70
N THR A 406 -30.25 2.57 -15.52
CA THR A 406 -30.08 1.45 -14.56
C THR A 406 -31.41 0.70 -14.43
N PHE A 407 -31.32 -0.56 -14.04
CA PHE A 407 -32.49 -1.44 -13.94
C PHE A 407 -32.60 -2.07 -12.54
N PHE A 408 -31.91 -1.52 -11.56
CA PHE A 408 -31.98 -2.03 -10.19
C PHE A 408 -33.29 -1.62 -9.53
N THR A 409 -33.86 -2.56 -8.75
CA THR A 409 -35.09 -2.28 -7.97
C THR A 409 -34.82 -1.27 -6.86
N PRO A 410 -35.82 -0.56 -6.35
CA PRO A 410 -35.63 0.36 -5.23
C PRO A 410 -35.05 -0.29 -3.96
N GLU A 411 -35.29 -1.59 -3.73
CA GLU A 411 -34.74 -2.38 -2.63
C GLU A 411 -33.26 -2.72 -2.83
N MET A 412 -32.76 -2.56 -4.05
CA MET A 412 -31.41 -2.95 -4.47
C MET A 412 -31.11 -4.46 -4.47
N THR A 413 -32.11 -5.30 -4.25
CA THR A 413 -31.95 -6.76 -4.14
C THR A 413 -32.04 -7.48 -5.49
N ALA A 414 -32.55 -6.84 -6.56
CA ALA A 414 -32.73 -7.45 -7.86
C ALA A 414 -32.53 -6.46 -9.03
N ILE A 415 -32.42 -7.03 -10.22
CA ILE A 415 -32.48 -6.29 -11.49
C ILE A 415 -33.90 -6.46 -12.05
N GLY A 416 -34.62 -5.35 -12.24
CA GLY A 416 -35.95 -5.30 -12.80
C GLY A 416 -35.95 -5.06 -14.31
N THR A 417 -37.12 -4.73 -14.86
CA THR A 417 -37.33 -4.44 -16.29
C THR A 417 -37.45 -2.95 -16.60
N GLU A 418 -37.90 -2.18 -15.61
CA GLU A 418 -38.15 -0.75 -15.79
C GLU A 418 -36.86 0.05 -15.69
N PRO A 419 -36.59 0.97 -16.63
CA PRO A 419 -35.37 1.78 -16.61
C PRO A 419 -35.50 2.96 -15.63
N ASN A 420 -34.42 3.20 -14.87
CA ASN A 420 -34.18 4.45 -14.16
C ASN A 420 -33.23 5.29 -15.03
N ASP A 421 -33.75 6.29 -15.70
CA ASP A 421 -32.98 7.18 -16.57
C ASP A 421 -32.22 8.22 -15.74
N LEU A 422 -30.93 8.42 -15.99
CA LEU A 422 -30.15 9.40 -15.27
C LEU A 422 -30.31 10.82 -15.81
N PHE A 423 -30.39 10.97 -17.14
CA PHE A 423 -30.33 12.27 -17.79
C PHE A 423 -31.66 12.67 -18.44
N ILE A 424 -31.90 13.98 -18.55
CA ILE A 424 -33.00 14.58 -19.32
C ILE A 424 -32.56 14.86 -20.78
N GLU A 425 -31.29 15.23 -20.93
CA GLU A 425 -30.66 15.57 -22.21
C GLU A 425 -29.28 14.90 -22.29
N PRO A 426 -28.73 14.71 -23.50
CA PRO A 426 -27.37 14.18 -23.68
C PRO A 426 -26.31 15.04 -22.99
N LEU A 427 -25.22 14.41 -22.54
CA LEU A 427 -24.04 15.13 -22.09
C LEU A 427 -23.42 15.90 -23.27
N HIS A 428 -22.96 17.13 -23.04
CA HIS A 428 -22.41 17.98 -24.09
C HIS A 428 -21.49 19.09 -23.55
N PHE A 429 -20.60 19.58 -24.42
CA PHE A 429 -19.77 20.76 -24.21
C PHE A 429 -20.37 21.98 -24.85
N HIS A 430 -20.32 23.13 -24.17
CA HIS A 430 -20.62 24.45 -24.70
C HIS A 430 -19.40 25.34 -24.64
N PHE A 431 -19.08 25.98 -25.76
CA PHE A 431 -18.05 27.00 -25.88
C PHE A 431 -18.71 28.31 -26.31
N TYR A 432 -18.63 29.31 -25.48
CA TYR A 432 -19.19 30.65 -25.78
C TYR A 432 -18.05 31.60 -26.13
N ASP A 433 -18.09 32.20 -27.32
CA ASP A 433 -17.14 33.25 -27.66
C ASP A 433 -17.45 34.55 -26.89
N THR A 434 -16.54 35.51 -26.90
CA THR A 434 -16.72 36.81 -26.21
C THR A 434 -17.68 37.72 -26.96
N ALA A 435 -17.97 37.48 -28.21
CA ALA A 435 -18.87 38.26 -29.08
C ALA A 435 -20.28 37.70 -29.12
N GLY A 436 -20.44 36.39 -28.95
CA GLY A 436 -21.71 35.70 -29.15
C GLY A 436 -22.36 35.20 -27.85
N LYS A 437 -23.69 35.22 -27.82
CA LYS A 437 -24.49 34.62 -26.75
C LYS A 437 -24.83 33.15 -27.01
N GLN A 438 -24.47 32.64 -28.19
CA GLN A 438 -24.77 31.28 -28.61
C GLN A 438 -23.52 30.40 -28.54
N PRO A 439 -23.64 29.13 -28.09
CA PRO A 439 -22.52 28.23 -28.09
C PRO A 439 -22.13 27.82 -29.52
N LEU A 440 -20.84 27.41 -29.69
CA LEU A 440 -20.36 26.86 -30.94
C LEU A 440 -21.24 25.68 -31.37
N LYS A 441 -21.56 25.65 -32.70
CA LYS A 441 -22.29 24.52 -33.29
C LYS A 441 -21.31 23.47 -33.79
N TRP A 442 -21.58 22.22 -33.49
CA TRP A 442 -20.76 21.09 -33.87
C TRP A 442 -21.35 20.33 -35.05
N LYS A 443 -20.49 19.92 -35.97
CA LYS A 443 -20.79 18.99 -37.07
C LYS A 443 -19.95 17.74 -36.84
N THR A 444 -20.60 16.61 -36.63
CA THR A 444 -19.96 15.33 -36.29
C THR A 444 -20.08 14.32 -37.43
N ASN A 445 -19.11 13.45 -37.55
CA ASN A 445 -19.10 12.30 -38.47
C ASN A 445 -19.73 11.03 -37.82
N GLY A 446 -20.13 11.10 -36.58
CA GLY A 446 -20.61 9.95 -35.78
C GLY A 446 -19.52 9.20 -35.06
N ILE A 447 -19.90 8.10 -34.40
CA ILE A 447 -18.99 7.26 -33.61
C ILE A 447 -18.43 6.11 -34.45
N THR A 448 -17.18 5.72 -34.15
CA THR A 448 -16.54 4.53 -34.69
C THR A 448 -16.05 3.67 -33.53
N TYR A 449 -16.51 2.45 -33.42
CA TYR A 449 -16.00 1.50 -32.43
C TYR A 449 -14.63 1.00 -32.87
N THR A 450 -13.62 1.18 -31.98
CA THR A 450 -12.24 0.72 -32.20
C THR A 450 -11.98 -0.64 -31.56
N LYS A 451 -12.79 -1.01 -30.56
CA LYS A 451 -12.72 -2.29 -29.85
C LYS A 451 -14.11 -2.73 -29.35
N LYS A 452 -14.45 -3.99 -29.50
CA LYS A 452 -15.68 -4.62 -28.97
C LYS A 452 -15.32 -5.96 -28.35
N GLU A 453 -14.84 -5.94 -27.11
CA GLU A 453 -14.51 -7.15 -26.36
C GLU A 453 -15.47 -7.31 -25.17
N PRO A 454 -15.62 -8.53 -24.63
CA PRO A 454 -16.49 -8.79 -23.47
C PRO A 454 -16.20 -7.91 -22.25
N GLY A 455 -14.93 -7.59 -22.02
CA GLY A 455 -14.50 -6.80 -20.87
C GLY A 455 -14.36 -5.31 -21.15
N THR A 456 -14.25 -4.90 -22.44
CA THR A 456 -13.98 -3.49 -22.80
C THR A 456 -14.54 -3.18 -24.17
N VAL A 457 -15.24 -2.05 -24.27
CA VAL A 457 -15.65 -1.44 -25.53
C VAL A 457 -14.99 -0.07 -25.63
N THR A 458 -14.39 0.25 -26.78
CA THR A 458 -13.80 1.57 -27.05
C THR A 458 -14.35 2.16 -28.34
N TRP A 459 -14.47 3.49 -28.37
CA TRP A 459 -14.96 4.24 -29.54
C TRP A 459 -14.27 5.58 -29.63
N GLU A 460 -14.36 6.14 -30.85
CA GLU A 460 -13.86 7.46 -31.20
C GLU A 460 -14.91 8.24 -31.97
N SER A 461 -14.87 9.56 -31.85
CA SER A 461 -15.60 10.49 -32.72
C SER A 461 -14.80 11.75 -32.99
N VAL A 462 -15.09 12.39 -34.11
CA VAL A 462 -14.51 13.68 -34.50
C VAL A 462 -15.64 14.63 -34.86
N SER A 463 -15.66 15.76 -34.16
CA SER A 463 -16.64 16.86 -34.41
C SER A 463 -15.89 18.15 -34.69
N ASN A 464 -16.40 18.94 -35.65
CA ASN A 464 -15.82 20.21 -36.07
C ASN A 464 -16.80 21.36 -35.87
N SER A 465 -16.30 22.49 -35.42
CA SER A 465 -16.96 23.79 -35.48
C SER A 465 -16.15 24.71 -36.38
N ASN A 466 -16.55 25.94 -36.52
CA ASN A 466 -15.77 26.96 -37.22
C ASN A 466 -14.45 27.32 -36.49
N ALA A 467 -14.36 27.07 -35.22
CA ALA A 467 -13.22 27.51 -34.40
C ALA A 467 -12.39 26.36 -33.80
N LEU A 468 -13.02 25.21 -33.53
CA LEU A 468 -12.42 24.08 -32.87
C LEU A 468 -12.69 22.76 -33.58
N GLN A 469 -11.73 21.84 -33.52
CA GLN A 469 -11.95 20.41 -33.70
C GLN A 469 -12.00 19.73 -32.31
N MET A 470 -12.97 18.86 -32.12
CA MET A 470 -13.11 18.02 -30.91
C MET A 470 -12.88 16.56 -31.31
N ASP A 471 -11.83 15.96 -30.74
CA ASP A 471 -11.53 14.54 -30.85
C ASP A 471 -11.91 13.87 -29.53
N VAL A 472 -12.83 12.91 -29.60
CA VAL A 472 -13.27 12.12 -28.43
C VAL A 472 -12.77 10.70 -28.57
N LYS A 473 -12.06 10.20 -27.55
CA LYS A 473 -11.71 8.81 -27.35
C LYS A 473 -12.31 8.34 -26.05
N ALA A 474 -13.01 7.25 -26.07
CA ALA A 474 -13.68 6.75 -24.88
C ALA A 474 -13.59 5.24 -24.74
N SER A 475 -13.70 4.78 -23.50
CA SER A 475 -13.78 3.37 -23.16
C SER A 475 -14.81 3.12 -22.07
N LEU A 476 -15.50 1.98 -22.18
CA LEU A 476 -16.36 1.43 -21.14
C LEU A 476 -15.83 0.05 -20.75
N GLU A 477 -15.72 -0.20 -19.46
CA GLU A 477 -15.39 -1.52 -18.91
C GLU A 477 -16.62 -2.20 -18.29
N PHE A 478 -16.53 -3.53 -18.14
CA PHE A 478 -17.66 -4.37 -17.70
C PHE A 478 -18.26 -3.99 -16.34
N ASP A 479 -17.52 -3.28 -15.49
CA ASP A 479 -17.94 -2.79 -14.17
C ASP A 479 -18.70 -1.46 -14.21
N GLY A 480 -18.74 -0.81 -15.39
CA GLY A 480 -19.43 0.46 -15.60
C GLY A 480 -18.51 1.69 -15.49
N PHE A 481 -17.20 1.49 -15.51
CA PHE A 481 -16.22 2.59 -15.57
C PHE A 481 -16.09 3.10 -17.00
N LEU A 482 -16.44 4.38 -17.20
CA LEU A 482 -16.31 5.12 -18.43
C LEU A 482 -15.13 6.09 -18.32
N SER A 483 -14.21 6.03 -19.26
CA SER A 483 -13.10 6.98 -19.36
C SER A 483 -13.16 7.75 -20.67
N TYR A 484 -13.04 9.06 -20.61
CA TYR A 484 -13.07 9.97 -21.75
C TYR A 484 -11.78 10.77 -21.84
N THR A 485 -11.14 10.71 -23.00
CA THR A 485 -10.13 11.67 -23.44
C THR A 485 -10.78 12.59 -24.46
N VAL A 486 -10.96 13.84 -24.10
CA VAL A 486 -11.58 14.86 -24.96
C VAL A 486 -10.54 15.92 -25.27
N LYS A 487 -10.09 15.93 -26.52
CA LYS A 487 -9.09 16.85 -27.03
C LYS A 487 -9.72 17.89 -27.90
N PHE A 488 -9.52 19.14 -27.59
CA PHE A 488 -9.91 20.27 -28.46
C PHE A 488 -8.67 20.88 -29.09
N THR A 489 -8.71 21.04 -30.45
CA THR A 489 -7.65 21.69 -31.22
C THR A 489 -8.21 22.98 -31.83
N ALA A 490 -7.56 24.11 -31.56
CA ALA A 490 -7.95 25.38 -32.06
C ALA A 490 -7.62 25.50 -33.58
N LEU A 491 -8.64 25.76 -34.42
CA LEU A 491 -8.49 25.93 -35.86
C LEU A 491 -8.15 27.37 -36.24
N GLN A 492 -8.42 28.31 -35.33
CA GLN A 492 -8.13 29.74 -35.47
C GLN A 492 -7.92 30.33 -34.07
N ASP A 493 -7.46 31.58 -34.01
CA ASP A 493 -7.37 32.33 -32.77
C ASP A 493 -8.76 32.66 -32.26
N MET A 494 -9.05 32.39 -31.00
CA MET A 494 -10.36 32.63 -30.38
C MET A 494 -10.25 33.07 -28.95
N ASP A 495 -11.17 33.91 -28.51
CA ASP A 495 -11.40 34.29 -27.13
C ASP A 495 -12.74 33.71 -26.68
N PHE A 496 -12.70 32.74 -25.76
CA PHE A 496 -13.88 32.18 -25.12
C PHE A 496 -14.20 32.92 -23.83
N SER A 497 -15.46 33.28 -23.64
CA SER A 497 -15.98 33.85 -22.41
C SER A 497 -16.24 32.77 -21.38
N GLU A 498 -16.61 31.58 -21.85
CA GLU A 498 -16.92 30.45 -20.98
C GLU A 498 -16.80 29.13 -21.75
N ILE A 499 -16.36 28.06 -21.04
CA ILE A 499 -16.33 26.68 -21.50
C ILE A 499 -17.03 25.83 -20.46
N ASN A 500 -18.10 25.14 -20.82
CA ASN A 500 -18.93 24.34 -19.92
C ASN A 500 -19.03 22.90 -20.39
N PHE A 501 -19.11 21.99 -19.45
CA PHE A 501 -19.55 20.62 -19.66
C PHE A 501 -20.78 20.36 -18.80
N HIS A 502 -21.86 19.92 -19.42
CA HIS A 502 -23.16 19.75 -18.80
C HIS A 502 -23.52 18.28 -18.59
N LEU A 503 -23.94 17.95 -17.37
CA LEU A 503 -24.62 16.69 -17.01
C LEU A 503 -26.03 17.05 -16.53
N PRO A 504 -27.03 17.08 -17.43
CA PRO A 504 -28.41 17.48 -17.11
C PRO A 504 -29.20 16.27 -16.57
N MET A 505 -29.20 16.08 -15.24
CA MET A 505 -29.78 14.93 -14.57
C MET A 505 -31.28 15.06 -14.31
N LYS A 506 -31.98 13.94 -14.24
CA LYS A 506 -33.35 13.89 -13.73
C LYS A 506 -33.36 14.18 -12.23
N PRO A 507 -34.28 15.00 -11.69
CA PRO A 507 -34.34 15.34 -10.27
C PRO A 507 -34.49 14.09 -9.37
N GLU A 508 -35.27 13.08 -9.83
CA GLU A 508 -35.52 11.85 -9.10
C GLU A 508 -34.27 11.00 -8.91
N THR A 509 -33.36 11.04 -9.88
CA THR A 509 -32.09 10.33 -9.82
C THR A 509 -30.96 11.17 -9.24
N ALA A 510 -31.14 12.47 -8.98
CA ALA A 510 -30.17 13.38 -8.40
C ALA A 510 -30.56 13.79 -6.97
N SER A 511 -31.07 12.85 -6.16
CA SER A 511 -31.59 13.12 -4.81
C SER A 511 -30.49 13.32 -3.78
N TYR A 512 -29.39 12.59 -3.91
CA TYR A 512 -28.24 12.62 -2.98
C TYR A 512 -26.98 13.12 -3.67
N LEU A 513 -26.07 13.67 -2.87
CA LEU A 513 -24.75 14.14 -3.30
C LEU A 513 -23.69 13.79 -2.27
N MET A 514 -22.48 13.42 -2.74
CA MET A 514 -21.32 13.16 -1.92
C MET A 514 -20.05 13.63 -2.65
N GLY A 515 -19.23 14.44 -2.00
CA GLY A 515 -18.05 15.09 -2.59
C GLY A 515 -18.18 16.61 -2.66
N LEU A 516 -17.25 17.28 -3.33
CA LEU A 516 -17.20 18.75 -3.49
C LEU A 516 -17.30 19.50 -2.16
N GLY A 517 -16.64 18.99 -1.12
CA GLY A 517 -16.66 19.61 0.21
C GLY A 517 -17.88 19.26 1.07
N LEU A 518 -18.74 18.33 0.63
CA LEU A 518 -19.94 17.93 1.36
C LEU A 518 -19.85 16.48 1.81
N LYS A 519 -20.38 16.23 3.01
CA LYS A 519 -20.72 14.87 3.44
C LYS A 519 -21.82 14.29 2.56
N GLY A 520 -21.87 12.99 2.46
CA GLY A 520 -22.98 12.29 1.79
C GLY A 520 -24.32 12.60 2.46
N GLY A 521 -25.33 12.77 1.64
CA GLY A 521 -26.68 13.07 2.11
C GLY A 521 -27.54 13.69 1.01
N THR A 522 -28.71 14.23 1.41
CA THR A 522 -29.61 14.93 0.51
C THR A 522 -28.87 16.05 -0.23
N ARG A 523 -28.98 16.08 -1.55
CA ARG A 523 -28.36 17.12 -2.38
C ARG A 523 -28.92 18.50 -2.04
N PRO A 524 -28.08 19.54 -1.80
CA PRO A 524 -28.57 20.90 -1.63
C PRO A 524 -29.18 21.41 -2.96
N ASP A 525 -30.12 22.35 -2.85
CA ASP A 525 -30.76 22.96 -4.03
C ASP A 525 -29.77 23.63 -4.96
N THR A 526 -28.75 24.26 -4.40
CA THR A 526 -27.66 24.91 -5.12
C THR A 526 -26.33 24.64 -4.45
N LEU A 527 -25.32 24.32 -5.26
CA LEU A 527 -23.94 24.18 -4.83
C LEU A 527 -23.02 24.93 -5.81
N HIS A 528 -22.12 25.74 -5.26
CA HIS A 528 -21.02 26.38 -5.99
C HIS A 528 -19.70 25.90 -5.41
N TRP A 529 -18.89 25.25 -6.23
CA TRP A 529 -17.59 24.72 -5.83
C TRP A 529 -16.48 25.27 -6.71
N LYS A 530 -15.36 25.64 -6.10
CA LYS A 530 -14.13 26.11 -6.76
C LYS A 530 -12.96 25.20 -6.46
N TRP A 531 -12.01 25.12 -7.40
CA TRP A 531 -10.75 24.44 -7.18
C TRP A 531 -9.95 25.15 -6.08
N ASP A 532 -9.47 24.37 -5.09
CA ASP A 532 -8.67 24.87 -3.98
C ASP A 532 -7.44 23.99 -3.79
N VAL A 533 -6.33 24.37 -4.45
CA VAL A 533 -5.07 23.62 -4.40
C VAL A 533 -4.49 23.57 -2.98
N ALA A 534 -4.65 24.65 -2.21
CA ALA A 534 -4.11 24.74 -0.85
C ALA A 534 -4.74 23.70 0.09
N HIS A 535 -6.01 23.36 -0.15
CA HIS A 535 -6.76 22.38 0.64
C HIS A 535 -6.90 21.03 -0.07
N LYS A 536 -6.04 20.70 -1.05
CA LYS A 536 -6.02 19.41 -1.76
C LYS A 536 -7.39 19.00 -2.29
N ASN A 537 -8.10 19.92 -2.91
CA ASN A 537 -9.49 19.79 -3.29
C ASN A 537 -9.75 18.56 -4.19
N GLN A 538 -10.89 17.91 -4.01
CA GLN A 538 -11.25 16.72 -4.78
C GLN A 538 -11.65 17.07 -6.21
N ASP A 539 -11.50 16.09 -7.11
CA ASP A 539 -11.68 16.24 -8.55
C ASP A 539 -13.08 15.88 -9.04
N GLY A 540 -14.02 15.51 -8.15
CA GLY A 540 -15.35 15.09 -8.55
C GLY A 540 -16.27 14.76 -7.39
N ALA A 541 -17.44 14.24 -7.74
CA ALA A 541 -18.47 13.84 -6.78
C ALA A 541 -19.31 12.69 -7.32
N TRP A 542 -19.98 12.00 -6.40
CA TRP A 542 -21.10 11.13 -6.71
C TRP A 542 -22.43 11.87 -6.55
N ILE A 543 -23.32 11.70 -7.52
CA ILE A 543 -24.70 12.21 -7.47
C ILE A 543 -25.63 11.09 -7.94
N GLY A 544 -26.71 10.85 -7.19
CA GLY A 544 -27.58 9.73 -7.46
C GLY A 544 -28.75 9.62 -6.49
N ASN A 545 -29.48 8.51 -6.62
CA ASN A 545 -30.37 7.96 -5.64
C ASN A 545 -29.91 6.54 -5.27
N VAL A 546 -30.77 5.74 -4.62
CA VAL A 546 -30.39 4.40 -4.14
C VAL A 546 -30.11 3.43 -5.30
N ASN A 547 -30.86 3.53 -6.41
CA ASN A 547 -30.80 2.56 -7.51
C ASN A 547 -30.37 3.14 -8.87
N ALA A 548 -29.94 4.41 -8.89
CA ALA A 548 -29.39 5.06 -10.08
C ALA A 548 -28.46 6.22 -9.69
N GLY A 549 -27.26 6.28 -10.24
CA GLY A 549 -26.35 7.37 -9.95
C GLY A 549 -25.07 7.31 -10.78
N VAL A 550 -24.25 8.32 -10.62
CA VAL A 550 -22.95 8.42 -11.29
C VAL A 550 -21.96 9.19 -10.43
N GLN A 551 -20.74 8.64 -10.31
CA GLN A 551 -19.59 9.45 -9.88
C GLN A 551 -18.96 10.04 -11.14
N PHE A 552 -18.69 11.34 -11.13
CA PHE A 552 -17.90 12.01 -12.16
C PHE A 552 -16.60 12.52 -11.57
N SER A 553 -15.54 12.52 -12.38
CA SER A 553 -14.21 13.02 -12.00
C SER A 553 -13.63 13.78 -13.19
N LEU A 554 -13.17 15.02 -12.94
CA LEU A 554 -12.62 15.89 -13.97
C LEU A 554 -11.10 15.68 -14.08
N ARG A 555 -10.58 15.59 -15.30
CA ARG A 555 -9.19 15.23 -15.58
C ARG A 555 -8.62 16.01 -16.76
N ASP A 556 -7.33 15.95 -16.96
CA ASP A 556 -6.65 16.37 -18.20
C ASP A 556 -5.51 15.40 -18.53
N ASP A 557 -4.57 15.79 -19.37
CA ASP A 557 -3.42 14.98 -19.77
C ASP A 557 -2.31 14.90 -18.68
N GLN A 558 -2.35 15.77 -17.68
CA GLN A 558 -1.32 15.88 -16.62
C GLN A 558 -1.83 15.52 -15.22
N TYR A 559 -3.14 15.32 -15.09
CA TYR A 559 -3.74 15.11 -13.77
C TYR A 559 -3.26 13.82 -13.09
N SER A 560 -2.83 13.98 -11.84
CA SER A 560 -2.48 12.88 -10.95
C SER A 560 -3.62 12.63 -9.96
N ARG A 561 -4.21 11.43 -10.03
CA ARG A 561 -5.31 11.08 -9.12
C ARG A 561 -4.84 11.05 -7.66
N PRO A 562 -5.65 11.55 -6.71
CA PRO A 562 -5.37 11.40 -5.29
C PRO A 562 -5.38 9.91 -4.88
N LEU A 563 -4.38 9.54 -4.08
CA LEU A 563 -4.30 8.26 -3.40
C LEU A 563 -4.09 8.50 -1.91
N ASN A 564 -4.40 7.51 -1.08
CA ASN A 564 -4.19 7.62 0.36
C ASN A 564 -2.73 7.93 0.76
N THR A 565 -1.76 7.61 -0.06
CA THR A 565 -0.36 8.03 0.14
C THR A 565 -0.19 9.54 0.34
N ASN A 566 -1.10 10.37 -0.18
CA ASN A 566 -1.09 11.80 0.07
C ASN A 566 -1.27 12.15 1.55
N PHE A 567 -1.87 11.27 2.34
CA PHE A 567 -1.96 11.41 3.79
C PHE A 567 -0.58 11.53 4.43
N TYR A 568 0.38 10.68 4.03
CA TYR A 568 1.76 10.75 4.52
C TYR A 568 2.56 11.89 3.89
N LEU A 569 2.39 12.08 2.59
CA LEU A 569 3.18 13.05 1.85
C LEU A 569 2.80 14.49 2.15
N GLN A 570 1.57 14.73 2.62
CA GLN A 570 1.02 16.06 2.93
C GLN A 570 1.23 17.07 1.79
N LYS A 571 1.15 16.58 0.54
CA LYS A 571 1.32 17.41 -0.66
C LYS A 571 -0.03 17.73 -1.28
N PRO A 572 -0.21 18.94 -1.83
CA PRO A 572 -1.35 19.27 -2.66
C PRO A 572 -1.43 18.31 -3.87
N LEU A 573 -2.66 18.01 -4.30
CA LEU A 573 -2.88 17.26 -5.53
C LEU A 573 -2.42 18.07 -6.73
N VAL A 574 -1.98 17.38 -7.77
CA VAL A 574 -1.83 17.99 -9.10
C VAL A 574 -3.23 18.05 -9.70
N LEU A 575 -3.80 19.22 -9.79
CA LEU A 575 -5.16 19.42 -10.29
C LEU A 575 -5.18 19.56 -11.81
N PRO A 576 -6.31 19.24 -12.48
CA PRO A 576 -6.42 19.38 -13.93
C PRO A 576 -6.39 20.85 -14.33
N ALA A 577 -5.32 21.27 -15.04
CA ALA A 577 -5.08 22.65 -15.41
C ALA A 577 -6.12 23.19 -16.40
N SER A 578 -6.65 22.31 -17.27
CA SER A 578 -7.70 22.68 -18.20
C SER A 578 -9.00 23.11 -17.48
N TRP A 579 -9.46 22.31 -16.55
CA TRP A 579 -10.66 22.58 -15.76
C TRP A 579 -10.47 23.71 -14.72
N GLY A 580 -9.33 23.71 -14.03
CA GLY A 580 -9.04 24.73 -13.02
C GLY A 580 -8.77 26.11 -13.60
N ASN A 581 -8.13 26.20 -14.75
CA ASN A 581 -7.86 27.40 -15.53
C ASN A 581 -7.44 28.61 -14.69
N GLY A 582 -6.44 28.43 -13.82
CA GLY A 582 -5.96 29.51 -12.94
C GLY A 582 -7.03 30.01 -11.97
N ASN A 583 -7.81 29.12 -11.36
CA ASN A 583 -8.92 29.39 -10.44
C ASN A 583 -10.16 30.04 -11.06
N LYS A 584 -10.28 30.10 -12.39
CA LYS A 584 -11.51 30.54 -13.07
C LYS A 584 -12.57 29.45 -13.12
N GLY A 585 -12.13 28.18 -13.14
CA GLY A 585 -13.01 27.01 -13.21
C GLY A 585 -13.68 26.63 -11.91
N GLY A 586 -14.68 25.77 -11.99
CA GLY A 586 -15.43 25.25 -10.86
C GLY A 586 -16.54 24.29 -11.30
N ILE A 587 -17.39 23.93 -10.36
CA ILE A 587 -18.58 23.10 -10.59
C ILE A 587 -19.76 23.77 -9.88
N ASP A 588 -20.83 24.03 -10.64
CA ASP A 588 -22.12 24.46 -10.11
C ASP A 588 -23.14 23.35 -10.25
N ILE A 589 -23.94 23.10 -9.22
CA ILE A 589 -25.05 22.15 -9.24
C ILE A 589 -26.31 22.91 -8.80
N PHE A 590 -27.31 22.95 -9.67
CA PHE A 590 -28.56 23.68 -9.39
C PHE A 590 -29.73 23.16 -10.23
N LEU A 591 -30.94 23.49 -9.81
CA LEU A 591 -32.15 23.18 -10.59
C LEU A 591 -32.28 24.16 -11.76
N LYS A 592 -32.33 23.63 -13.00
CA LYS A 592 -32.54 24.39 -14.21
C LYS A 592 -33.74 23.83 -14.96
N GLY A 593 -34.89 24.54 -14.91
CA GLY A 593 -36.11 24.03 -15.49
C GLY A 593 -36.56 22.71 -14.84
N LYS A 594 -36.58 21.61 -15.61
CA LYS A 594 -36.93 20.28 -15.15
C LYS A 594 -35.69 19.41 -14.85
N SER A 595 -34.47 19.95 -14.93
CA SER A 595 -33.25 19.18 -14.70
C SER A 595 -32.46 19.71 -13.51
N VAL A 596 -31.74 18.79 -12.83
CA VAL A 596 -30.63 19.11 -11.97
C VAL A 596 -29.40 19.20 -12.84
N LEU A 597 -28.92 20.42 -13.12
CA LEU A 597 -27.75 20.63 -13.94
C LEU A 597 -26.47 20.55 -13.10
N VAL A 598 -25.61 19.60 -13.43
CA VAL A 598 -24.22 19.65 -13.03
C VAL A 598 -23.46 20.35 -14.14
N ASN A 599 -22.98 21.56 -13.86
CA ASN A 599 -22.25 22.42 -14.77
C ASN A 599 -20.77 22.49 -14.35
N ALA A 600 -19.92 21.72 -15.00
CA ALA A 600 -18.48 21.87 -14.84
C ALA A 600 -17.99 22.93 -15.83
N TYR A 601 -17.36 23.99 -15.33
CA TYR A 601 -16.93 25.12 -16.13
C TYR A 601 -15.46 25.46 -15.89
N SER A 602 -14.81 26.04 -16.90
CA SER A 602 -13.42 26.49 -16.80
C SER A 602 -13.21 28.00 -16.90
N GLY A 603 -14.26 28.76 -17.13
CA GLY A 603 -14.20 30.22 -17.28
C GLY A 603 -13.57 30.68 -18.59
N SER A 604 -13.29 31.99 -18.67
CA SER A 604 -12.76 32.61 -19.89
C SER A 604 -11.36 32.12 -20.25
N ARG A 605 -11.14 31.87 -21.55
CA ARG A 605 -9.87 31.39 -22.09
C ARG A 605 -9.57 31.93 -23.48
N LYS A 606 -8.33 32.34 -23.70
CA LYS A 606 -7.81 32.68 -24.99
C LYS A 606 -7.05 31.47 -25.58
N VAL A 607 -7.29 31.18 -26.82
CA VAL A 607 -6.58 30.12 -27.56
C VAL A 607 -6.05 30.65 -28.86
N LYS A 608 -4.90 30.20 -29.29
CA LYS A 608 -4.30 30.46 -30.58
C LYS A 608 -4.49 29.27 -31.49
N LYS A 609 -4.50 29.52 -32.81
CA LYS A 609 -4.51 28.44 -33.78
C LYS A 609 -3.43 27.41 -33.50
N GLY A 610 -3.83 26.16 -33.42
CA GLY A 610 -2.97 25.02 -33.09
C GLY A 610 -2.86 24.69 -31.60
N ASP A 611 -3.37 25.50 -30.69
CA ASP A 611 -3.43 25.19 -29.28
C ASP A 611 -4.31 23.96 -29.04
N ILE A 612 -3.88 23.13 -28.06
CA ILE A 612 -4.57 21.91 -27.67
C ILE A 612 -5.02 22.04 -26.21
N LEU A 613 -6.27 21.69 -25.96
CA LEU A 613 -6.86 21.61 -24.63
C LEU A 613 -7.40 20.21 -24.37
N TYR A 614 -7.12 19.64 -23.20
CA TYR A 614 -7.67 18.36 -22.76
C TYR A 614 -8.71 18.57 -21.66
N TYR A 615 -9.97 18.24 -21.94
CA TYR A 615 -11.08 18.24 -20.98
C TYR A 615 -11.53 16.81 -20.72
N ASN A 616 -10.60 16.00 -20.19
CA ASN A 616 -10.84 14.60 -19.89
C ASN A 616 -11.73 14.47 -18.67
N PHE A 617 -12.49 13.38 -18.59
CA PHE A 617 -13.30 13.05 -17.42
C PHE A 617 -13.54 11.55 -17.36
N ASN A 618 -13.86 11.07 -16.15
CA ASN A 618 -14.36 9.73 -15.94
C ASN A 618 -15.78 9.77 -15.39
N LEU A 619 -16.57 8.75 -15.73
CA LEU A 619 -17.86 8.47 -15.12
C LEU A 619 -17.85 7.04 -14.57
N LEU A 620 -18.37 6.83 -13.37
CA LEU A 620 -18.55 5.52 -12.80
C LEU A 620 -20.03 5.33 -12.45
N ILE A 621 -20.67 4.42 -13.16
CA ILE A 621 -22.12 4.24 -13.10
C ILE A 621 -22.48 3.35 -11.92
N THR A 622 -23.33 3.85 -11.04
CA THR A 622 -23.83 3.11 -9.87
C THR A 622 -25.35 2.82 -10.00
N PRO A 623 -25.84 1.79 -9.31
CA PRO A 623 -25.13 0.72 -8.58
C PRO A 623 -24.34 -0.21 -9.51
N PHE A 624 -23.38 -0.98 -8.91
CA PHE A 624 -22.55 -1.91 -9.69
C PHE A 624 -23.23 -3.25 -9.93
N HIS A 625 -23.92 -3.76 -8.92
CA HIS A 625 -24.67 -5.02 -8.91
C HIS A 625 -25.74 -4.97 -7.80
N PRO A 626 -26.69 -5.91 -7.74
CA PRO A 626 -27.58 -6.04 -6.59
C PRO A 626 -26.78 -6.30 -5.30
N ILE A 627 -27.31 -5.85 -4.17
CA ILE A 627 -26.72 -6.19 -2.87
C ILE A 627 -26.78 -7.70 -2.64
N ASN A 628 -25.73 -8.26 -2.05
CA ASN A 628 -25.68 -9.68 -1.71
C ASN A 628 -26.04 -9.89 -0.24
N THR A 629 -27.33 -9.98 0.03
CA THR A 629 -27.88 -10.16 1.37
C THR A 629 -27.50 -11.51 1.98
N ASP A 630 -27.36 -12.56 1.18
CA ASP A 630 -26.91 -13.88 1.64
C ASP A 630 -25.49 -13.83 2.20
N PHE A 631 -24.59 -13.15 1.47
CA PHE A 631 -23.23 -12.92 1.97
C PHE A 631 -23.24 -12.07 3.24
N GLN A 632 -24.05 -11.00 3.27
CA GLN A 632 -24.13 -10.09 4.43
C GLN A 632 -24.46 -10.83 5.72
N TRP A 633 -25.52 -11.64 5.70
CA TRP A 633 -26.02 -12.27 6.91
C TRP A 633 -25.36 -13.60 7.28
N SER A 634 -24.67 -14.23 6.33
CA SER A 634 -23.81 -15.39 6.61
C SER A 634 -22.42 -15.02 7.06
N SER A 635 -22.00 -13.76 6.87
CA SER A 635 -20.64 -13.29 7.18
C SER A 635 -20.59 -12.62 8.55
N LYS A 636 -20.19 -13.38 9.56
CA LYS A 636 -20.02 -12.94 10.94
C LYS A 636 -18.52 -12.85 11.23
N PHE A 637 -18.01 -11.65 11.53
CA PHE A 637 -16.59 -11.38 11.55
C PHE A 637 -15.97 -11.42 12.95
N TYR A 638 -14.83 -12.10 13.06
CA TYR A 638 -13.94 -12.02 14.21
C TYR A 638 -12.64 -11.35 13.80
N HIS A 639 -12.34 -10.18 14.38
CA HIS A 639 -11.23 -9.34 13.97
C HIS A 639 -10.08 -9.37 14.97
N SER A 640 -9.54 -10.55 15.26
CA SER A 640 -8.38 -10.75 16.12
C SER A 640 -7.80 -12.14 15.93
N TYR A 641 -6.54 -12.31 16.32
CA TYR A 641 -5.89 -13.61 16.41
C TYR A 641 -6.24 -14.28 17.76
N GLN A 642 -6.88 -15.43 17.68
CA GLN A 642 -7.25 -16.27 18.84
C GLN A 642 -7.26 -17.75 18.41
N ALA A 643 -7.34 -18.65 19.39
CA ALA A 643 -7.56 -20.09 19.12
C ALA A 643 -8.86 -20.28 18.31
N ILE A 644 -8.81 -21.11 17.29
CA ILE A 644 -9.93 -21.31 16.34
C ILE A 644 -11.21 -21.81 17.06
N ASP A 645 -11.07 -22.68 18.07
CA ASP A 645 -12.22 -23.16 18.83
C ASP A 645 -12.92 -22.03 19.60
N SER A 646 -12.14 -21.12 20.19
CA SER A 646 -12.70 -19.96 20.89
C SER A 646 -13.46 -19.04 19.92
N ILE A 647 -12.92 -18.84 18.73
CA ILE A 647 -13.60 -18.05 17.68
C ILE A 647 -14.91 -18.75 17.24
N LYS A 648 -14.84 -20.03 16.98
CA LYS A 648 -16.01 -20.82 16.55
C LYS A 648 -17.17 -20.75 17.55
N GLN A 649 -16.86 -20.80 18.84
CA GLN A 649 -17.86 -20.68 19.91
C GLN A 649 -18.60 -19.34 19.93
N THR A 650 -18.03 -18.27 19.34
CA THR A 650 -18.72 -16.98 19.22
C THR A 650 -19.81 -16.95 18.14
N GLY A 651 -19.86 -17.97 17.27
CA GLY A 651 -20.73 -17.97 16.10
C GLY A 651 -20.17 -17.24 14.89
N ALA A 652 -18.92 -16.70 14.96
CA ALA A 652 -18.27 -16.09 13.83
C ALA A 652 -17.98 -17.10 12.71
N THR A 653 -17.93 -16.62 11.48
CA THR A 653 -17.72 -17.44 10.27
C THR A 653 -16.48 -17.00 9.48
N ILE A 654 -16.00 -15.79 9.70
CA ILE A 654 -14.83 -15.22 9.02
C ILE A 654 -13.90 -14.58 10.05
N VAL A 655 -12.61 -14.90 9.96
CA VAL A 655 -11.56 -14.34 10.81
C VAL A 655 -10.72 -13.34 10.02
N ASN A 656 -10.54 -12.15 10.56
CA ASN A 656 -9.60 -11.14 10.04
C ASN A 656 -8.34 -11.14 10.88
N ILE A 657 -7.21 -11.50 10.29
CA ILE A 657 -5.89 -11.50 10.95
C ILE A 657 -5.15 -10.21 10.61
N HIS A 658 -5.05 -9.34 11.60
CA HIS A 658 -4.28 -8.10 11.49
C HIS A 658 -2.77 -8.39 11.44
N HIS A 659 -1.94 -7.39 11.05
CA HIS A 659 -0.50 -7.46 11.28
C HIS A 659 -0.19 -7.40 12.79
N ALA A 660 1.07 -7.58 13.19
CA ALA A 660 1.53 -7.71 14.59
C ALA A 660 0.98 -8.94 15.33
N THR A 661 0.55 -9.97 14.61
CA THR A 661 0.14 -11.27 15.16
C THR A 661 1.22 -12.34 14.91
N PRO A 662 1.23 -13.44 15.67
CA PRO A 662 2.24 -14.50 15.49
C PRO A 662 2.28 -15.12 14.08
N ILE A 663 1.18 -15.06 13.33
CA ILE A 663 1.07 -15.64 11.99
C ILE A 663 1.16 -14.60 10.86
N ASN A 664 0.97 -13.33 11.16
CA ASN A 664 1.11 -12.19 10.24
C ASN A 664 1.82 -11.02 10.97
N PRO A 665 3.10 -11.18 11.36
CA PRO A 665 3.73 -10.19 12.25
C PRO A 665 4.07 -8.87 11.55
N TYR A 666 4.43 -8.89 10.26
CA TYR A 666 5.07 -7.77 9.58
C TYR A 666 4.13 -7.07 8.61
N ILE A 667 4.02 -5.74 8.75
CA ILE A 667 3.08 -4.97 7.93
C ILE A 667 3.39 -5.09 6.44
N ASN A 668 2.38 -5.43 5.65
CA ASN A 668 2.44 -5.61 4.20
C ASN A 668 3.51 -6.60 3.69
N TYR A 669 4.01 -7.48 4.59
CA TYR A 669 4.99 -8.50 4.24
C TYR A 669 4.66 -9.87 4.87
N PRO A 670 3.57 -10.54 4.47
CA PRO A 670 3.04 -11.76 5.08
C PRO A 670 3.78 -13.05 4.65
N PHE A 671 5.05 -12.96 4.28
CA PHE A 671 5.79 -14.06 3.64
C PHE A 671 6.83 -14.75 4.54
N ILE A 672 7.07 -14.25 5.74
CA ILE A 672 8.08 -14.84 6.65
C ILE A 672 7.46 -15.98 7.45
N GLU A 673 6.31 -15.76 8.06
CA GLU A 673 5.64 -16.74 8.92
C GLU A 673 4.54 -17.54 8.20
N PHE A 674 4.61 -17.63 6.88
CA PHE A 674 3.56 -18.25 6.06
C PHE A 674 3.22 -19.70 6.45
N LYS A 675 4.20 -20.47 7.00
CA LYS A 675 3.95 -21.85 7.46
C LYS A 675 3.04 -21.89 8.68
N LYS A 676 3.22 -20.94 9.62
CA LYS A 676 2.34 -20.80 10.78
C LYS A 676 0.96 -20.32 10.33
N MET A 677 0.93 -19.37 9.39
CA MET A 677 -0.31 -18.86 8.80
C MET A 677 -1.09 -20.00 8.15
N LYS A 678 -0.40 -20.83 7.32
CA LYS A 678 -1.04 -21.98 6.68
C LYS A 678 -1.63 -22.95 7.68
N ALA A 679 -0.89 -23.32 8.72
CA ALA A 679 -1.37 -24.25 9.75
C ALA A 679 -2.64 -23.73 10.45
N TYR A 680 -2.68 -22.42 10.76
CA TYR A 680 -3.83 -21.77 11.34
C TYR A 680 -5.05 -21.77 10.40
N ILE A 681 -4.81 -21.50 9.11
CA ILE A 681 -5.85 -21.49 8.09
C ILE A 681 -6.40 -22.89 7.84
N ASP A 682 -5.54 -23.91 7.74
CA ASP A 682 -5.94 -25.30 7.58
C ASP A 682 -6.83 -25.75 8.77
N GLU A 683 -6.48 -25.36 10.00
CA GLU A 683 -7.31 -25.60 11.18
C GLU A 683 -8.66 -24.87 11.08
N ALA A 684 -8.68 -23.60 10.71
CA ALA A 684 -9.89 -22.81 10.53
C ALA A 684 -10.82 -23.44 9.49
N HIS A 685 -10.28 -23.84 8.33
CA HIS A 685 -11.01 -24.50 7.26
C HIS A 685 -11.62 -25.84 7.72
N SER A 686 -10.87 -26.64 8.50
CA SER A 686 -11.37 -27.91 9.04
C SER A 686 -12.61 -27.74 9.93
N LYS A 687 -12.81 -26.54 10.50
CA LYS A 687 -13.92 -26.14 11.35
C LYS A 687 -14.96 -25.27 10.63
N GLY A 688 -14.83 -25.07 9.32
CA GLY A 688 -15.75 -24.31 8.47
C GLY A 688 -15.64 -22.79 8.62
N LEU A 689 -14.51 -22.27 9.13
CA LEU A 689 -14.22 -20.85 9.20
C LEU A 689 -13.39 -20.42 8.00
N LYS A 690 -13.56 -19.18 7.54
CA LYS A 690 -12.72 -18.53 6.52
C LYS A 690 -11.73 -17.59 7.20
N VAL A 691 -10.56 -17.38 6.58
CA VAL A 691 -9.50 -16.51 7.13
C VAL A 691 -9.03 -15.50 6.10
N LYS A 692 -9.05 -14.24 6.48
CA LYS A 692 -8.49 -13.13 5.71
C LYS A 692 -7.34 -12.48 6.45
N ILE A 693 -6.42 -11.89 5.70
CA ILE A 693 -5.28 -11.16 6.25
C ILE A 693 -5.40 -9.66 5.97
N TYR A 694 -4.84 -8.87 6.87
CA TYR A 694 -4.73 -7.42 6.76
C TYR A 694 -3.67 -6.98 5.76
N ASN A 695 -3.95 -5.93 4.99
CA ASN A 695 -2.97 -5.27 4.13
C ASN A 695 -3.36 -3.82 3.80
N THR A 696 -2.38 -2.93 3.63
CA THR A 696 -2.59 -1.53 3.20
C THR A 696 -1.86 -1.18 1.91
N ILE A 697 -0.72 -1.82 1.64
CA ILE A 697 0.26 -1.50 0.58
C ILE A 697 0.89 -0.10 0.67
N ARG A 698 0.44 0.77 1.56
CA ARG A 698 0.96 2.14 1.72
C ARG A 698 2.39 2.21 2.21
N GLU A 699 2.78 1.26 3.01
CA GLU A 699 4.08 1.14 3.65
C GLU A 699 4.60 -0.30 3.58
N LEU A 700 5.90 -0.46 3.79
CA LEU A 700 6.55 -1.76 3.80
C LEU A 700 7.41 -1.94 5.05
N SER A 701 7.28 -3.10 5.70
CA SER A 701 8.06 -3.52 6.88
C SER A 701 9.56 -3.50 6.62
N ASN A 702 10.32 -3.06 7.63
CA ASN A 702 11.80 -3.16 7.65
C ASN A 702 12.31 -4.61 7.66
N LYS A 703 11.43 -5.60 7.80
CA LYS A 703 11.77 -7.03 7.73
C LYS A 703 11.78 -7.58 6.30
N ALA A 704 11.32 -6.80 5.32
CA ALA A 704 11.35 -7.23 3.93
C ALA A 704 12.80 -7.36 3.43
N TYR A 705 13.14 -8.55 2.96
CA TYR A 705 14.49 -8.85 2.45
C TYR A 705 14.86 -8.02 1.23
N GLU A 706 13.86 -7.63 0.43
CA GLU A 706 14.01 -6.90 -0.83
C GLU A 706 14.36 -5.42 -0.66
N ILE A 707 14.26 -4.84 0.55
CA ILE A 707 14.48 -3.40 0.77
C ILE A 707 15.76 -2.85 0.09
N PRO A 708 16.94 -3.50 0.17
CA PRO A 708 18.13 -2.97 -0.50
C PRO A 708 17.97 -2.89 -2.03
N ALA A 709 17.32 -3.89 -2.63
CA ALA A 709 17.04 -3.91 -4.06
C ALA A 709 16.00 -2.84 -4.44
N LEU A 710 14.93 -2.70 -3.67
CA LEU A 710 13.89 -1.70 -3.89
C LEU A 710 14.46 -0.28 -3.76
N ARG A 711 15.34 -0.03 -2.82
CA ARG A 711 16.03 1.27 -2.66
C ARG A 711 17.01 1.58 -3.80
N SER A 712 17.55 0.58 -4.48
CA SER A 712 18.39 0.79 -5.66
C SER A 712 17.62 1.37 -6.86
N LEU A 713 16.28 1.33 -6.82
CA LEU A 713 15.38 1.93 -7.82
C LEU A 713 15.12 3.43 -7.57
N GLY A 714 15.87 4.05 -6.66
CA GLY A 714 15.63 5.45 -6.28
C GLY A 714 14.32 5.61 -5.52
N HIS A 715 13.47 6.56 -5.99
CA HIS A 715 12.16 6.83 -5.41
C HIS A 715 11.02 6.18 -6.17
N GLU A 716 11.30 5.20 -7.01
CA GLU A 716 10.21 4.47 -7.70
C GLU A 716 9.27 3.81 -6.69
N ILE A 717 9.84 3.11 -5.69
CA ILE A 717 9.05 2.35 -4.70
C ILE A 717 8.82 3.13 -3.41
N PHE A 718 9.86 3.77 -2.87
CA PHE A 718 9.78 4.50 -1.60
C PHE A 718 9.78 6.00 -1.79
N SER A 719 8.92 6.68 -1.04
CA SER A 719 8.84 8.15 -1.05
C SER A 719 10.10 8.79 -0.49
N ALA A 720 10.58 9.86 -1.14
CA ALA A 720 11.61 10.73 -0.59
C ALA A 720 11.13 11.41 0.71
N GLY A 721 12.03 11.59 1.68
CA GLY A 721 11.67 12.23 2.94
C GLY A 721 12.88 12.54 3.81
N LYS A 722 12.59 13.00 5.04
CA LYS A 722 13.62 13.43 6.00
C LYS A 722 14.23 12.28 6.82
N GLY A 723 13.81 11.05 6.59
CA GLY A 723 14.21 9.92 7.42
C GLY A 723 13.60 9.95 8.83
N GLY A 724 14.34 9.46 9.82
CA GLY A 724 13.90 9.42 11.23
C GLY A 724 13.19 8.12 11.61
N GLY A 725 12.27 8.19 12.59
CA GLY A 725 11.53 7.03 13.06
C GLY A 725 12.36 6.07 13.92
N PHE A 726 12.10 4.78 13.82
CA PHE A 726 12.79 3.74 14.58
C PHE A 726 14.30 3.71 14.32
N SER A 727 15.10 3.38 15.35
CA SER A 727 16.58 3.42 15.27
C SER A 727 17.12 2.57 14.11
N TRP A 728 16.57 1.37 13.88
CA TRP A 728 16.99 0.52 12.78
C TRP A 728 16.88 1.22 11.42
N LEU A 729 15.79 1.97 11.17
CA LEU A 729 15.63 2.71 9.92
C LEU A 729 16.74 3.75 9.75
N GLN A 730 17.04 4.52 10.81
CA GLN A 730 18.09 5.54 10.80
C GLN A 730 19.48 4.92 10.62
N GLU A 731 19.74 3.78 11.25
CA GLU A 731 21.03 3.09 11.23
C GLU A 731 21.31 2.42 9.90
N HIS A 732 20.30 1.76 9.28
CA HIS A 732 20.47 0.96 8.08
C HIS A 732 20.03 1.64 6.79
N LEU A 733 19.12 2.60 6.84
CA LEU A 733 18.66 3.35 5.67
C LEU A 733 19.24 4.76 5.59
N GLY A 734 19.62 5.33 6.75
CA GLY A 734 20.15 6.70 6.87
C GLY A 734 19.02 7.72 6.83
N ASP A 735 18.90 8.41 5.72
CA ASP A 735 17.87 9.40 5.41
C ASP A 735 17.17 9.08 4.08
N ASP A 736 16.44 10.05 3.54
CA ASP A 736 15.80 9.95 2.23
C ASP A 736 14.73 8.84 2.15
N TYR A 737 13.85 8.82 3.17
CA TYR A 737 12.63 8.03 3.26
C TYR A 737 11.63 8.72 4.21
N ILE A 738 10.39 8.28 4.21
CA ILE A 738 9.38 8.67 5.21
C ILE A 738 9.14 7.47 6.12
N ALA A 739 9.41 7.64 7.42
CA ALA A 739 9.09 6.63 8.42
C ALA A 739 7.56 6.57 8.64
N ALA A 740 7.04 5.37 8.79
CA ALA A 740 5.62 5.11 8.97
C ALA A 740 5.36 4.31 10.25
N TRP A 741 4.42 3.38 10.21
CA TRP A 741 3.96 2.56 11.32
C TRP A 741 5.09 1.83 12.06
N PHE A 742 4.95 1.69 13.39
CA PHE A 742 5.88 0.97 14.23
C PHE A 742 5.16 0.13 15.28
N VAL A 743 5.57 -1.12 15.41
CA VAL A 743 5.10 -2.06 16.44
C VAL A 743 6.25 -2.38 17.38
N PRO A 744 6.28 -1.79 18.60
CA PRO A 744 7.42 -1.91 19.52
C PRO A 744 7.75 -3.34 19.95
N GLU A 745 6.73 -4.17 20.15
CA GLU A 745 6.83 -5.53 20.70
C GLU A 745 7.65 -6.44 19.80
N ILE A 746 7.53 -6.28 18.50
CA ILE A 746 8.23 -7.09 17.49
C ILE A 746 9.26 -6.28 16.70
N LYS A 747 9.41 -5.00 17.03
CA LYS A 747 10.31 -4.05 16.36
C LYS A 747 10.12 -4.05 14.84
N ASP A 748 8.84 -4.07 14.43
CA ASP A 748 8.42 -3.89 13.05
C ASP A 748 8.26 -2.41 12.76
N ALA A 749 9.09 -1.88 11.89
CA ALA A 749 9.06 -0.49 11.46
C ALA A 749 8.84 -0.42 9.95
N ALA A 750 8.02 0.51 9.52
CA ALA A 750 7.66 0.62 8.11
C ALA A 750 8.17 1.91 7.48
N ILE A 751 8.32 1.88 6.16
CA ILE A 751 8.64 3.01 5.29
C ILE A 751 7.55 3.19 4.24
N VAL A 752 7.24 4.45 3.93
CA VAL A 752 6.13 4.82 3.04
C VAL A 752 6.47 4.58 1.57
N ASN A 753 5.54 3.96 0.85
CA ASN A 753 5.61 3.77 -0.60
C ASN A 753 5.30 5.06 -1.37
N SER A 754 5.80 5.18 -2.59
CA SER A 754 5.68 6.39 -3.42
C SER A 754 4.35 6.52 -4.18
N GLY A 755 3.42 5.58 -4.02
CA GLY A 755 2.16 5.53 -4.74
C GLY A 755 2.17 4.47 -5.84
N MET A 756 1.71 4.80 -7.05
CA MET A 756 1.56 3.85 -8.16
C MET A 756 2.90 3.44 -8.74
N ASN A 757 3.34 2.21 -8.47
CA ASN A 757 4.66 1.71 -8.86
C ASN A 757 4.68 0.18 -9.02
N ARG A 758 5.84 -0.40 -9.35
CA ARG A 758 6.00 -1.85 -9.56
C ARG A 758 5.82 -2.71 -8.31
N TRP A 759 5.79 -2.12 -7.12
CA TRP A 759 5.43 -2.85 -5.90
C TRP A 759 4.00 -3.41 -5.97
N HIS A 760 3.12 -2.79 -6.77
CA HIS A 760 1.78 -3.31 -7.03
C HIS A 760 1.80 -4.63 -7.82
N ASN A 761 2.73 -4.80 -8.76
CA ASN A 761 2.95 -6.10 -9.44
C ASN A 761 3.40 -7.18 -8.45
N TYR A 762 4.38 -6.83 -7.60
CA TYR A 762 4.85 -7.72 -6.52
C TYR A 762 3.69 -8.12 -5.59
N TYR A 763 2.84 -7.17 -5.26
CA TYR A 763 1.68 -7.40 -4.41
C TYR A 763 0.66 -8.36 -5.03
N VAL A 764 0.31 -8.18 -6.30
CA VAL A 764 -0.63 -9.06 -7.02
C VAL A 764 -0.11 -10.50 -7.07
N GLU A 765 1.15 -10.69 -7.41
CA GLU A 765 1.80 -12.01 -7.39
C GLU A 765 1.82 -12.61 -5.97
N GLY A 766 2.13 -11.78 -4.98
CA GLY A 766 2.13 -12.21 -3.58
C GLY A 766 0.76 -12.68 -3.11
N MET A 767 -0.31 -12.00 -3.50
CA MET A 767 -1.68 -12.42 -3.18
C MET A 767 -2.04 -13.73 -3.88
N ASN A 768 -1.69 -13.86 -5.15
CA ASN A 768 -1.86 -15.13 -5.87
C ASN A 768 -1.12 -16.28 -5.17
N TRP A 769 0.13 -16.04 -4.80
CA TRP A 769 0.93 -17.05 -4.10
C TRP A 769 0.32 -17.45 -2.75
N LEU A 770 -0.19 -16.49 -1.98
CA LEU A 770 -0.81 -16.75 -0.68
C LEU A 770 -2.12 -17.54 -0.83
N VAL A 771 -2.94 -17.26 -1.84
CA VAL A 771 -4.13 -18.05 -2.13
C VAL A 771 -3.76 -19.51 -2.43
N GLN A 772 -2.82 -19.71 -3.34
CA GLN A 772 -2.46 -21.05 -3.82
C GLN A 772 -1.65 -21.89 -2.82
N ASN A 773 -0.80 -21.28 -2.00
CA ASN A 773 0.15 -21.99 -1.15
C ASN A 773 -0.19 -21.92 0.34
N VAL A 774 -0.93 -20.94 0.77
CA VAL A 774 -1.31 -20.71 2.18
C VAL A 774 -2.80 -20.90 2.40
N GLY A 775 -3.63 -20.59 1.39
CA GLY A 775 -5.06 -20.81 1.43
C GLY A 775 -5.84 -19.66 2.07
N ILE A 776 -5.33 -18.41 2.00
CA ILE A 776 -6.10 -17.26 2.49
C ILE A 776 -7.41 -17.13 1.71
N ASP A 777 -8.55 -16.87 2.38
CA ASP A 777 -9.85 -16.70 1.72
C ASP A 777 -10.08 -15.29 1.18
N GLY A 778 -9.22 -14.36 1.51
CA GLY A 778 -9.33 -12.97 1.07
C GLY A 778 -8.43 -12.03 1.84
N ILE A 779 -8.73 -10.74 1.70
CA ILE A 779 -7.94 -9.65 2.26
C ILE A 779 -8.85 -8.63 2.94
N TYR A 780 -8.43 -8.16 4.10
CA TYR A 780 -8.94 -6.97 4.75
C TYR A 780 -8.01 -5.81 4.41
N LEU A 781 -8.49 -4.92 3.56
CA LEU A 781 -7.76 -3.73 3.13
C LEU A 781 -8.02 -2.56 4.08
N ASP A 782 -6.97 -1.80 4.39
CA ASP A 782 -7.05 -0.63 5.24
C ASP A 782 -6.41 0.57 4.56
N ASP A 783 -7.22 1.60 4.27
CA ASP A 783 -6.75 2.84 3.65
C ASP A 783 -5.77 2.62 2.47
N VAL A 784 -6.19 1.82 1.50
CA VAL A 784 -5.30 1.38 0.42
C VAL A 784 -4.78 2.53 -0.44
N ALA A 785 -3.57 2.32 -0.97
CA ALA A 785 -2.86 3.30 -1.80
C ALA A 785 -2.64 2.82 -3.25
N PHE A 786 -3.45 1.90 -3.73
CA PHE A 786 -3.43 1.48 -5.13
C PHE A 786 -4.71 1.89 -5.88
N ASP A 787 -4.63 1.86 -7.20
CA ASP A 787 -5.70 2.27 -8.10
C ASP A 787 -6.70 1.14 -8.42
N ARG A 788 -7.67 1.47 -9.25
CA ARG A 788 -8.67 0.55 -9.76
C ARG A 788 -8.07 -0.62 -10.55
N ILE A 789 -6.99 -0.40 -11.33
CA ILE A 789 -6.35 -1.46 -12.13
C ILE A 789 -5.78 -2.53 -11.20
N THR A 790 -5.07 -2.11 -10.18
CA THR A 790 -4.50 -3.02 -9.16
C THR A 790 -5.60 -3.75 -8.40
N MET A 791 -6.68 -3.06 -7.99
CA MET A 791 -7.82 -3.69 -7.32
C MET A 791 -8.47 -4.79 -8.20
N LYS A 792 -8.68 -4.49 -9.49
CA LYS A 792 -9.23 -5.45 -10.45
C LYS A 792 -8.32 -6.67 -10.61
N ARG A 793 -7.01 -6.47 -10.70
CA ARG A 793 -6.02 -7.56 -10.76
C ARG A 793 -6.06 -8.44 -9.51
N ILE A 794 -6.11 -7.81 -8.32
CA ILE A 794 -6.22 -8.53 -7.04
C ILE A 794 -7.52 -9.34 -6.99
N LYS A 795 -8.67 -8.73 -7.34
CA LYS A 795 -9.94 -9.47 -7.36
C LYS A 795 -9.86 -10.69 -8.27
N ARG A 796 -9.23 -10.55 -9.43
CA ARG A 796 -9.08 -11.64 -10.39
C ARG A 796 -8.25 -12.80 -9.81
N VAL A 797 -7.08 -12.54 -9.23
CA VAL A 797 -6.25 -13.60 -8.62
C VAL A 797 -6.91 -14.22 -7.39
N LEU A 798 -7.70 -13.47 -6.64
CA LEU A 798 -8.39 -13.98 -5.47
C LEU A 798 -9.65 -14.81 -5.80
N THR A 799 -10.20 -14.70 -7.01
CA THR A 799 -11.41 -15.43 -7.40
C THR A 799 -11.16 -16.55 -8.42
N GLN A 800 -9.90 -16.84 -8.72
CA GLN A 800 -9.54 -17.96 -9.60
C GLN A 800 -10.04 -19.29 -9.04
N ASP A 801 -10.40 -20.20 -9.95
CA ASP A 801 -10.77 -21.58 -9.63
C ASP A 801 -11.90 -21.74 -8.60
N GLY A 802 -12.82 -20.76 -8.54
CA GLY A 802 -13.95 -20.78 -7.60
C GLY A 802 -13.59 -20.39 -6.17
N HIS A 803 -12.41 -19.83 -5.96
CA HIS A 803 -11.99 -19.33 -4.65
C HIS A 803 -12.91 -18.19 -4.16
N PRO A 804 -13.20 -18.07 -2.84
CA PRO A 804 -14.12 -17.06 -2.30
C PRO A 804 -13.77 -15.61 -2.63
N GLY A 805 -12.50 -15.27 -2.66
CA GLY A 805 -11.97 -13.95 -3.01
C GLY A 805 -12.59 -12.81 -2.22
N ILE A 806 -12.70 -12.94 -0.90
CA ILE A 806 -13.37 -11.97 -0.04
C ILE A 806 -12.49 -10.73 0.12
N LEU A 807 -12.98 -9.61 -0.37
CA LEU A 807 -12.33 -8.30 -0.25
C LEU A 807 -13.18 -7.34 0.56
N ASP A 808 -12.63 -6.84 1.65
CA ASP A 808 -13.25 -5.79 2.45
C ASP A 808 -12.33 -4.57 2.46
N LEU A 809 -12.90 -3.39 2.44
CA LEU A 809 -12.19 -2.14 2.54
C LEU A 809 -12.59 -1.37 3.78
N HIS A 810 -11.61 -1.11 4.64
CA HIS A 810 -11.70 -0.18 5.75
C HIS A 810 -11.07 1.17 5.36
N SER A 811 -11.64 2.23 5.90
CA SER A 811 -11.01 3.55 5.90
C SER A 811 -11.38 4.28 7.18
N ALA A 812 -10.46 5.06 7.70
CA ALA A 812 -10.69 5.97 8.82
C ALA A 812 -11.78 7.01 8.52
N ASN A 813 -12.06 7.24 7.27
CA ASN A 813 -13.15 8.00 6.71
C ASN A 813 -13.51 9.28 7.46
N GLN A 814 -12.50 10.06 7.81
CA GLN A 814 -12.71 11.36 8.40
C GLN A 814 -13.16 12.34 7.33
N TYR A 815 -14.30 13.00 7.60
CA TYR A 815 -14.61 14.21 6.87
C TYR A 815 -13.64 15.31 7.32
N ASN A 816 -12.71 15.69 6.44
CA ASN A 816 -11.77 16.76 6.68
C ASN A 816 -11.73 17.73 5.50
N LYS A 817 -12.49 18.79 5.57
CA LYS A 817 -12.56 19.80 4.50
C LYS A 817 -11.23 20.51 4.22
N ASN A 818 -10.29 20.50 5.18
CA ASN A 818 -8.97 21.11 5.00
C ASN A 818 -8.04 20.26 4.14
N ASP A 819 -8.28 18.95 4.05
CA ASP A 819 -7.50 18.05 3.20
C ASP A 819 -8.10 17.89 1.79
N GLY A 820 -9.29 18.43 1.56
CA GLY A 820 -10.02 18.25 0.29
C GLY A 820 -10.54 16.82 0.07
N PHE A 821 -10.18 15.85 0.93
CA PHE A 821 -10.71 14.49 0.95
C PHE A 821 -11.87 14.45 1.94
N ASN A 822 -13.06 14.71 1.46
CA ASN A 822 -14.18 14.94 2.33
C ASN A 822 -14.84 13.65 2.78
N ASN A 823 -14.64 12.54 2.04
CA ASN A 823 -15.21 11.25 2.36
C ASN A 823 -14.48 10.10 1.65
N SER A 824 -14.24 9.03 2.38
CA SER A 824 -13.59 7.84 1.85
C SER A 824 -14.43 7.14 0.79
N ALA A 825 -15.77 7.15 0.93
CA ALA A 825 -16.63 6.53 -0.06
C ALA A 825 -16.45 7.15 -1.45
N ASN A 826 -16.36 8.48 -1.55
CA ASN A 826 -16.07 9.13 -2.83
C ASN A 826 -14.63 8.87 -3.32
N LEU A 827 -13.64 8.86 -2.40
CA LEU A 827 -12.23 8.60 -2.75
C LEU A 827 -12.03 7.19 -3.30
N TYR A 828 -12.65 6.18 -2.68
CA TYR A 828 -12.44 4.78 -3.00
C TYR A 828 -13.52 4.16 -3.90
N MET A 829 -14.47 4.92 -4.43
CA MET A 829 -15.62 4.38 -5.18
C MET A 829 -15.20 3.55 -6.40
N GLU A 830 -14.09 3.88 -7.06
CA GLU A 830 -13.57 3.08 -8.17
C GLU A 830 -13.11 1.67 -7.77
N HIS A 831 -12.96 1.39 -6.48
CA HIS A 831 -12.64 0.05 -5.94
C HIS A 831 -13.88 -0.78 -5.63
N PHE A 832 -15.02 -0.11 -5.39
CA PHE A 832 -16.25 -0.75 -4.94
C PHE A 832 -16.76 -1.88 -5.82
N PRO A 833 -16.63 -1.83 -7.17
CA PRO A 833 -17.02 -2.95 -8.03
C PRO A 833 -16.38 -4.29 -7.68
N TYR A 834 -15.26 -4.30 -6.98
CA TYR A 834 -14.48 -5.49 -6.67
C TYR A 834 -14.54 -5.91 -5.20
N LEU A 835 -15.22 -5.14 -4.36
CA LEU A 835 -15.35 -5.38 -2.93
C LEU A 835 -16.54 -6.28 -2.62
N ASN A 836 -16.47 -6.94 -1.47
CA ASN A 836 -17.59 -7.69 -0.89
C ASN A 836 -18.24 -6.90 0.25
N LYS A 837 -17.47 -6.02 0.94
CA LYS A 837 -17.95 -5.30 2.11
C LYS A 837 -17.21 -4.00 2.35
N LEU A 838 -17.90 -3.03 2.96
CA LEU A 838 -17.33 -1.77 3.44
C LEU A 838 -17.24 -1.78 4.97
N TRP A 839 -16.12 -1.32 5.49
CA TRP A 839 -15.85 -1.10 6.91
C TRP A 839 -15.59 0.38 7.16
N PHE A 840 -16.56 1.22 6.78
CA PHE A 840 -16.52 2.66 6.97
C PHE A 840 -17.18 3.07 8.28
N GLY A 841 -16.88 4.26 8.75
CA GLY A 841 -17.51 4.84 9.93
C GLY A 841 -16.63 4.99 11.15
N GLU A 842 -15.34 4.69 11.07
CA GLU A 842 -14.39 5.07 12.11
C GLU A 842 -14.41 6.59 12.32
N TYR A 843 -14.41 7.03 13.59
CA TYR A 843 -14.57 8.43 14.00
C TYR A 843 -15.93 9.08 13.67
N PHE A 844 -16.91 8.32 13.23
CA PHE A 844 -18.26 8.85 13.01
C PHE A 844 -19.00 9.05 14.33
N ASP A 845 -19.79 10.13 14.38
CA ASP A 845 -20.78 10.32 15.43
C ASP A 845 -22.09 9.64 15.02
N TYR A 846 -22.22 8.36 15.39
CA TYR A 846 -23.35 7.53 15.01
C TYR A 846 -24.69 8.05 15.54
N GLU A 847 -24.68 8.91 16.55
CA GLU A 847 -25.89 9.46 17.14
C GLU A 847 -26.32 10.77 16.51
N LYS A 848 -25.39 11.57 15.95
CA LYS A 848 -25.67 12.86 15.33
C LYS A 848 -25.86 12.81 13.82
N ASN A 849 -25.26 11.83 13.12
CA ASN A 849 -25.36 11.75 11.68
C ASN A 849 -26.78 11.37 11.22
N THR A 850 -27.20 11.93 10.07
CA THR A 850 -28.54 11.74 9.49
C THR A 850 -28.69 10.34 8.84
N PRO A 851 -29.92 9.87 8.63
CA PRO A 851 -30.14 8.62 7.87
C PRO A 851 -29.51 8.64 6.49
N ASP A 852 -29.59 9.77 5.77
CA ASP A 852 -29.04 9.92 4.43
C ASP A 852 -27.53 9.82 4.39
N PHE A 853 -26.86 10.28 5.44
CA PHE A 853 -25.42 10.12 5.60
C PHE A 853 -25.04 8.62 5.72
N PHE A 854 -25.77 7.88 6.58
CA PHE A 854 -25.55 6.44 6.70
C PHE A 854 -25.82 5.71 5.39
N LEU A 855 -26.88 6.08 4.69
CA LEU A 855 -27.24 5.49 3.40
C LEU A 855 -26.15 5.68 2.36
N THR A 856 -25.59 6.88 2.24
CA THR A 856 -24.69 7.26 1.16
C THR A 856 -23.21 7.00 1.44
N GLU A 857 -22.76 7.12 2.70
CA GLU A 857 -21.32 7.01 3.03
C GLU A 857 -20.95 5.69 3.74
N VAL A 858 -21.89 5.02 4.42
CA VAL A 858 -21.57 3.90 5.30
C VAL A 858 -22.15 2.58 4.80
N SER A 859 -23.41 2.60 4.39
CA SER A 859 -24.18 1.37 4.11
C SER A 859 -23.69 0.59 2.89
N GLY A 860 -23.15 1.30 1.88
CA GLY A 860 -22.80 0.70 0.59
C GLY A 860 -23.99 0.42 -0.33
N ILE A 861 -25.23 0.54 0.14
CA ILE A 861 -26.45 0.15 -0.58
C ILE A 861 -26.57 0.82 -1.95
N PRO A 862 -26.37 2.15 -2.11
CA PRO A 862 -26.44 2.82 -3.43
C PRO A 862 -25.38 2.35 -4.43
N PHE A 863 -24.46 1.53 -4.00
CA PHE A 863 -23.35 1.02 -4.81
C PHE A 863 -23.49 -0.48 -5.09
N GLY A 864 -24.48 -1.16 -4.50
CA GLY A 864 -24.65 -2.61 -4.58
C GLY A 864 -23.84 -3.38 -3.54
N LEU A 865 -23.34 -2.70 -2.52
CA LEU A 865 -22.58 -3.28 -1.42
C LEU A 865 -23.38 -3.20 -0.10
N MET A 866 -22.88 -3.87 0.92
CA MET A 866 -23.38 -3.71 2.28
C MET A 866 -22.20 -3.45 3.22
N GLY A 867 -22.39 -2.46 4.12
CA GLY A 867 -21.43 -2.08 5.11
C GLY A 867 -21.52 -2.85 6.42
N GLU A 868 -20.61 -2.54 7.30
CA GLU A 868 -20.63 -2.88 8.72
C GLU A 868 -20.28 -1.64 9.54
N MET A 869 -20.76 -1.60 10.77
CA MET A 869 -20.32 -0.60 11.73
C MET A 869 -18.93 -0.94 12.24
N LEU A 870 -18.09 0.04 12.42
CA LEU A 870 -16.69 -0.18 12.72
C LEU A 870 -16.38 0.12 14.18
N GLN A 871 -16.24 1.36 14.56
CA GLN A 871 -15.65 1.73 15.83
C GLN A 871 -16.68 1.95 16.93
N GLY A 872 -16.35 1.52 18.16
CA GLY A 872 -17.22 1.67 19.31
C GLY A 872 -18.55 0.92 19.21
N GLY A 873 -18.65 -0.02 18.25
CA GLY A 873 -19.90 -0.75 17.99
C GLY A 873 -20.97 0.05 17.27
N GLY A 874 -20.73 1.30 16.97
CA GLY A 874 -21.69 2.19 16.35
C GLY A 874 -23.00 2.32 17.14
N ASN A 875 -24.11 2.44 16.42
CA ASN A 875 -25.46 2.37 16.99
C ASN A 875 -26.19 1.15 16.38
N PRO A 876 -26.39 0.05 17.15
CA PRO A 876 -26.88 -1.21 16.59
C PRO A 876 -28.27 -1.11 16.00
N TRP A 877 -29.17 -0.30 16.58
CA TRP A 877 -30.52 -0.10 16.03
C TRP A 877 -30.45 0.60 14.66
N ARG A 878 -29.65 1.67 14.56
CA ARG A 878 -29.45 2.40 13.30
C ARG A 878 -28.72 1.54 12.27
N GLY A 879 -27.77 0.70 12.70
CA GLY A 879 -27.10 -0.25 11.84
C GLY A 879 -28.06 -1.23 11.17
N MET A 880 -28.96 -1.82 11.94
CA MET A 880 -29.96 -2.78 11.46
C MET A 880 -30.96 -2.22 10.45
N ILE A 881 -31.17 -0.91 10.40
CA ILE A 881 -31.95 -0.27 9.33
C ILE A 881 -31.32 -0.52 7.96
N TYR A 882 -29.99 -0.68 7.90
CA TYR A 882 -29.21 -0.95 6.68
C TYR A 882 -28.72 -2.40 6.60
N GLY A 883 -29.17 -3.29 7.49
CA GLY A 883 -28.72 -4.69 7.54
C GLY A 883 -27.28 -4.84 8.06
N MET A 884 -26.80 -3.87 8.79
CA MET A 884 -25.43 -3.86 9.33
C MET A 884 -25.38 -4.29 10.78
N THR A 885 -24.30 -4.96 11.19
CA THR A 885 -23.91 -5.21 12.59
C THR A 885 -22.48 -4.79 12.86
N ASN A 886 -21.80 -5.46 13.80
CA ASN A 886 -20.43 -5.24 14.16
C ASN A 886 -19.60 -6.50 13.99
N ARG A 887 -18.29 -6.34 14.07
CA ARG A 887 -17.32 -7.41 14.19
C ARG A 887 -16.91 -7.65 15.64
N MET A 888 -16.42 -8.83 15.96
CA MET A 888 -15.86 -9.19 17.26
C MET A 888 -14.33 -9.33 17.20
N PRO A 889 -13.62 -9.21 18.33
CA PRO A 889 -13.92 -8.28 19.42
C PRO A 889 -13.49 -6.88 18.96
N TRP A 890 -14.28 -5.86 19.21
CA TRP A 890 -13.86 -4.50 18.83
C TRP A 890 -13.87 -3.54 20.01
N SER A 891 -14.97 -3.51 20.73
CA SER A 891 -15.08 -2.76 21.98
C SER A 891 -16.02 -3.44 22.94
N ASP A 892 -15.92 -3.12 24.23
CA ASP A 892 -16.68 -3.75 25.30
C ASP A 892 -18.21 -3.55 25.21
N ASN A 893 -18.64 -2.55 24.41
CA ASN A 893 -20.05 -2.17 24.29
C ASN A 893 -20.74 -2.63 22.99
N ALA A 894 -20.07 -3.45 22.19
CA ALA A 894 -20.52 -3.77 20.81
C ALA A 894 -20.56 -5.27 20.52
N ASP A 895 -21.11 -6.05 21.43
CA ASP A 895 -21.30 -7.47 21.21
C ASP A 895 -22.41 -7.74 20.18
N PRO A 896 -22.11 -8.21 18.98
CA PRO A 896 -23.13 -8.49 17.96
C PRO A 896 -23.83 -9.82 18.13
N ARG A 897 -23.38 -10.70 19.04
CA ARG A 897 -23.90 -12.07 19.19
C ARG A 897 -25.40 -12.16 19.47
N PRO A 898 -26.01 -11.28 20.30
CA PRO A 898 -27.47 -11.30 20.49
C PRO A 898 -28.25 -11.02 19.19
N ILE A 899 -27.72 -10.11 18.34
CA ILE A 899 -28.33 -9.81 17.03
C ILE A 899 -28.14 -10.97 16.07
N TRP A 900 -26.93 -11.54 16.00
CA TRP A 900 -26.64 -12.72 15.17
C TRP A 900 -27.54 -13.89 15.53
N LYS A 901 -27.81 -14.09 16.81
CA LYS A 901 -28.73 -15.12 17.28
C LYS A 901 -30.16 -14.87 16.79
N VAL A 902 -30.65 -13.64 16.90
CA VAL A 902 -32.00 -13.29 16.38
C VAL A 902 -32.07 -13.48 14.87
N TRP A 903 -31.03 -13.15 14.13
CA TRP A 903 -30.93 -13.41 12.69
C TRP A 903 -31.04 -14.90 12.36
N ASP A 904 -30.29 -15.74 13.07
CA ASP A 904 -30.29 -17.18 12.85
C ASP A 904 -31.67 -17.78 13.23
N ASP A 905 -32.22 -17.41 14.39
CA ASP A 905 -33.51 -17.87 14.88
C ASP A 905 -34.67 -17.42 13.98
N PHE A 906 -34.62 -16.24 13.44
CA PHE A 906 -35.57 -15.74 12.45
C PHE A 906 -35.36 -16.39 11.08
N GLY A 907 -34.13 -16.78 10.74
CA GLY A 907 -33.77 -17.22 9.40
C GLY A 907 -33.74 -16.07 8.41
N ILE A 908 -33.02 -14.98 8.76
CA ILE A 908 -32.95 -13.74 7.98
C ILE A 908 -32.42 -13.96 6.56
N LYS A 909 -31.56 -14.95 6.37
CA LYS A 909 -30.98 -15.31 5.08
C LYS A 909 -32.04 -15.63 4.00
N ASN A 910 -33.22 -16.09 4.43
CA ASN A 910 -34.34 -16.43 3.55
C ASN A 910 -35.36 -15.29 3.45
N SER A 911 -35.01 -14.08 3.84
CA SER A 911 -35.88 -12.91 3.82
C SER A 911 -35.53 -11.95 2.72
N GLU A 912 -36.51 -11.22 2.22
CA GLU A 912 -36.34 -10.03 1.37
C GLU A 912 -36.15 -8.81 2.26
N MET A 913 -35.08 -8.05 2.04
CA MET A 913 -34.84 -6.76 2.70
C MET A 913 -35.55 -5.66 1.94
N ILE A 914 -36.47 -4.97 2.60
CA ILE A 914 -37.19 -3.81 2.07
C ILE A 914 -36.91 -2.62 2.96
N GLY A 915 -35.97 -1.77 2.55
CA GLY A 915 -35.50 -0.63 3.32
C GLY A 915 -36.52 0.52 3.39
N TYR A 916 -36.38 1.36 4.42
CA TYR A 916 -37.23 2.55 4.60
C TYR A 916 -37.21 3.50 3.38
N TRP A 917 -36.15 3.49 2.61
CA TRP A 917 -35.95 4.31 1.39
C TRP A 917 -36.77 3.80 0.20
N SER A 918 -37.23 2.53 0.25
CA SER A 918 -38.04 1.97 -0.83
C SER A 918 -39.50 2.43 -0.73
N PRO A 919 -40.12 2.85 -1.83
CA PRO A 919 -41.56 3.12 -1.87
C PRO A 919 -42.39 1.87 -1.64
N ASN A 920 -41.80 0.70 -1.75
CA ASN A 920 -42.46 -0.60 -1.53
C ASN A 920 -42.42 -1.02 -0.07
N CYS A 921 -41.77 -0.31 0.84
CA CYS A 921 -41.70 -0.69 2.24
C CYS A 921 -43.11 -0.79 2.84
N PRO A 922 -43.51 -1.99 3.33
CA PRO A 922 -44.89 -2.23 3.76
C PRO A 922 -45.19 -1.67 5.14
N VAL A 923 -44.20 -1.15 5.86
CA VAL A 923 -44.35 -0.62 7.21
C VAL A 923 -43.76 0.79 7.27
N LYS A 924 -44.55 1.73 7.85
CA LYS A 924 -44.08 3.08 8.19
C LYS A 924 -44.43 3.37 9.63
N THR A 925 -43.73 4.30 10.26
CA THR A 925 -44.07 4.78 11.58
C THR A 925 -44.88 6.07 11.49
N SER A 926 -45.56 6.45 12.59
CA SER A 926 -46.28 7.73 12.70
C SER A 926 -45.38 8.93 12.88
N ASP A 927 -44.05 8.76 13.05
CA ASP A 927 -43.03 9.80 13.21
C ASP A 927 -41.98 9.64 12.15
N ASP A 928 -41.74 10.67 11.33
CA ASP A 928 -40.76 10.66 10.24
C ASP A 928 -39.29 10.55 10.70
N LYS A 929 -39.03 10.76 11.99
CA LYS A 929 -37.70 10.58 12.62
C LYS A 929 -37.47 9.17 13.15
N VAL A 930 -38.49 8.31 13.07
CA VAL A 930 -38.36 6.88 13.43
C VAL A 930 -38.54 6.04 12.18
N LEU A 931 -37.46 5.43 11.73
CA LEU A 931 -37.41 4.69 10.48
C LEU A 931 -37.60 3.20 10.72
N VAL A 932 -38.11 2.48 9.70
CA VAL A 932 -38.30 1.04 9.74
C VAL A 932 -37.84 0.39 8.45
N THR A 933 -37.05 -0.67 8.58
CA THR A 933 -36.72 -1.61 7.50
C THR A 933 -37.34 -2.96 7.79
N VAL A 934 -37.86 -3.61 6.78
CA VAL A 934 -38.59 -4.86 6.87
C VAL A 934 -37.77 -5.98 6.23
N TYR A 935 -37.58 -7.06 6.97
CA TYR A 935 -37.04 -8.32 6.47
C TYR A 935 -38.19 -9.31 6.36
N LYS A 936 -38.74 -9.47 5.15
CA LYS A 936 -39.96 -10.23 4.88
C LYS A 936 -39.64 -11.62 4.41
N LYS A 937 -40.37 -12.59 4.93
CA LYS A 937 -40.47 -13.95 4.39
C LYS A 937 -41.90 -14.45 4.47
N ASN A 938 -42.18 -15.61 3.88
CA ASN A 938 -43.54 -16.16 3.92
C ASN A 938 -44.00 -16.39 5.37
N GLY A 939 -45.16 -15.80 5.74
CA GLY A 939 -45.77 -15.91 7.07
C GLY A 939 -45.00 -15.24 8.23
N ALA A 940 -43.92 -14.48 7.97
CA ALA A 940 -43.19 -13.78 9.01
C ALA A 940 -42.45 -12.54 8.47
N ALA A 941 -42.25 -11.55 9.35
CA ALA A 941 -41.40 -10.38 9.07
C ALA A 941 -40.62 -9.99 10.32
N LEU A 942 -39.35 -9.60 10.13
CA LEU A 942 -38.56 -8.95 11.15
C LEU A 942 -38.54 -7.45 10.82
N LEU A 943 -38.95 -6.61 11.76
CA LEU A 943 -38.92 -5.16 11.65
C LEU A 943 -37.71 -4.62 12.41
N SER A 944 -36.86 -3.91 11.74
CA SER A 944 -35.80 -3.10 12.39
C SER A 944 -36.31 -1.68 12.48
N ILE A 945 -36.45 -1.15 13.70
CA ILE A 945 -36.90 0.20 13.98
C ILE A 945 -35.78 0.98 14.65
N ALA A 946 -35.51 2.20 14.19
CA ALA A 946 -34.52 3.07 14.83
C ALA A 946 -34.96 4.52 14.84
N SER A 947 -34.59 5.23 15.94
CA SER A 947 -34.93 6.63 16.18
C SER A 947 -33.81 7.58 15.84
N TRP A 948 -34.16 8.64 15.11
CA TRP A 948 -33.42 9.90 14.96
C TRP A 948 -34.13 11.08 15.64
N ALA A 949 -35.20 10.79 16.41
CA ALA A 949 -35.89 11.80 17.17
C ALA A 949 -35.00 12.42 18.28
N ALA A 950 -35.18 13.69 18.54
CA ALA A 950 -34.40 14.41 19.55
C ALA A 950 -34.68 13.96 20.99
N ASN A 951 -35.89 13.37 21.23
CA ASN A 951 -36.37 12.88 22.52
C ASN A 951 -36.96 11.49 22.38
N ASP A 952 -37.30 10.86 23.48
CA ASP A 952 -38.12 9.66 23.52
C ASP A 952 -39.48 9.94 22.88
N VAL A 953 -39.94 9.05 22.06
CA VAL A 953 -41.22 9.14 21.32
C VAL A 953 -42.00 7.86 21.42
N SER A 954 -43.28 7.96 21.13
CA SER A 954 -44.16 6.79 20.99
C SER A 954 -44.78 6.78 19.61
N VAL A 955 -44.57 5.69 18.88
CA VAL A 955 -44.98 5.60 17.47
C VAL A 955 -46.00 4.50 17.27
N LYS A 956 -46.90 4.70 16.31
CA LYS A 956 -47.78 3.65 15.76
C LYS A 956 -47.12 3.12 14.48
N LEU A 957 -47.26 1.82 14.25
CA LEU A 957 -46.87 1.18 12.99
C LEU A 957 -48.04 1.25 12.01
N ASN A 958 -47.83 1.89 10.89
CA ASN A 958 -48.78 1.87 9.78
C ASN A 958 -48.35 0.71 8.84
N ILE A 959 -49.03 -0.43 8.96
CA ILE A 959 -48.67 -1.68 8.29
C ILE A 959 -49.61 -1.93 7.12
N ASP A 960 -49.05 -2.09 5.93
CA ASP A 960 -49.74 -2.61 4.76
C ASP A 960 -49.75 -4.16 4.84
N TRP A 961 -50.76 -4.69 5.52
CA TRP A 961 -50.91 -6.13 5.76
C TRP A 961 -50.99 -6.93 4.44
N LYS A 962 -51.59 -6.35 3.40
CA LYS A 962 -51.68 -6.97 2.10
C LYS A 962 -50.30 -7.14 1.47
N LYS A 963 -49.46 -6.10 1.55
CA LYS A 963 -48.08 -6.20 1.05
C LYS A 963 -47.25 -7.15 1.90
N LEU A 964 -47.49 -7.27 3.20
CA LEU A 964 -46.85 -8.27 4.06
C LEU A 964 -47.34 -9.70 3.76
N GLY A 965 -48.56 -9.86 3.23
CA GLY A 965 -49.17 -11.16 3.02
C GLY A 965 -49.64 -11.81 4.30
N MET A 966 -50.10 -11.01 5.29
CA MET A 966 -50.53 -11.46 6.62
C MET A 966 -51.91 -10.89 6.98
N ASP A 967 -52.66 -11.63 7.83
CA ASP A 967 -53.91 -11.16 8.39
C ASP A 967 -53.67 -10.57 9.80
N PRO A 968 -54.01 -9.30 10.03
CA PRO A 968 -53.79 -8.64 11.32
C PRO A 968 -54.49 -9.34 12.49
N ALA A 969 -55.59 -10.04 12.24
CA ALA A 969 -56.34 -10.76 13.29
C ALA A 969 -55.59 -12.03 13.76
N SER A 970 -54.70 -12.57 12.94
CA SER A 970 -54.01 -13.84 13.15
C SER A 970 -52.50 -13.72 13.41
N VAL A 971 -51.99 -12.52 13.69
CA VAL A 971 -50.54 -12.30 13.93
C VAL A 971 -50.25 -12.06 15.40
N ILE A 972 -48.96 -12.29 15.75
CA ILE A 972 -48.33 -11.87 17.02
C ILE A 972 -47.11 -10.99 16.69
N ILE A 973 -46.97 -9.86 17.37
CA ILE A 973 -45.82 -8.98 17.28
C ILE A 973 -45.01 -9.13 18.57
N THR A 974 -43.77 -9.62 18.45
CA THR A 974 -42.91 -9.86 19.61
C THR A 974 -41.58 -9.15 19.45
N ALA A 975 -41.08 -8.52 20.50
CA ALA A 975 -39.68 -8.14 20.66
C ALA A 975 -38.98 -9.31 21.35
N PRO A 976 -38.04 -10.01 20.71
CA PRO A 976 -37.22 -11.02 21.38
C PRO A 976 -36.36 -10.35 22.46
N GLU A 977 -36.21 -11.02 23.60
CA GLU A 977 -35.28 -10.57 24.63
C GLU A 977 -33.84 -10.73 24.07
N MET A 978 -33.07 -9.64 24.16
CA MET A 978 -31.65 -9.63 23.77
C MET A 978 -30.86 -8.95 24.87
N GLN A 979 -29.93 -9.69 25.47
CA GLN A 979 -29.09 -9.19 26.56
C GLN A 979 -28.36 -7.88 26.17
N ASN A 980 -28.44 -6.88 27.02
CA ASN A 980 -27.83 -5.54 26.81
C ASN A 980 -28.35 -4.76 25.58
N PHE A 981 -29.38 -5.27 24.89
CA PHE A 981 -29.92 -4.63 23.70
C PHE A 981 -31.39 -4.22 23.84
N GLN A 982 -32.29 -5.16 24.06
CA GLN A 982 -33.73 -4.88 24.28
C GLN A 982 -34.39 -5.92 25.19
N PRO A 983 -35.44 -5.51 25.97
CA PRO A 983 -36.23 -6.45 26.76
C PRO A 983 -37.19 -7.27 25.86
N GLY A 984 -37.55 -8.47 26.33
CA GLY A 984 -38.61 -9.26 25.72
C GLY A 984 -39.98 -8.62 25.96
N ARG A 985 -40.77 -8.47 24.88
CA ARG A 985 -42.14 -7.90 24.98
C ARG A 985 -43.04 -8.38 23.84
N THR A 986 -44.31 -8.48 24.10
CA THR A 986 -45.36 -8.66 23.08
C THR A 986 -46.13 -7.36 22.92
N PHE A 987 -46.42 -6.98 21.70
CA PHE A 987 -47.20 -5.80 21.33
C PHE A 987 -48.50 -6.16 20.66
N GLY A 988 -49.52 -5.42 20.90
CA GLY A 988 -50.76 -5.47 20.14
C GLY A 988 -50.60 -4.84 18.76
N VAL A 989 -51.43 -5.23 17.82
CA VAL A 989 -51.36 -4.77 16.40
C VAL A 989 -51.49 -3.24 16.30
N ASP A 990 -52.35 -2.66 17.12
CA ASP A 990 -52.62 -1.21 17.14
C ASP A 990 -51.91 -0.50 18.32
N GLU A 991 -51.06 -1.22 19.05
CA GLU A 991 -50.38 -0.70 20.22
C GLU A 991 -49.33 0.34 19.82
N THR A 992 -49.22 1.38 20.62
CA THR A 992 -48.19 2.39 20.48
C THR A 992 -46.87 1.87 21.04
N ILE A 993 -45.82 1.91 20.24
CA ILE A 993 -44.46 1.41 20.57
C ILE A 993 -43.61 2.56 21.13
N PRO A 994 -43.15 2.46 22.38
CA PRO A 994 -42.23 3.44 22.93
C PRO A 994 -40.83 3.24 22.30
N VAL A 995 -40.24 4.31 21.78
CA VAL A 995 -38.91 4.31 21.18
C VAL A 995 -38.06 5.38 21.86
N ALA A 996 -37.06 4.96 22.62
CA ALA A 996 -36.16 5.87 23.29
C ALA A 996 -35.25 6.58 22.28
N LYS A 997 -34.80 7.78 22.65
CA LYS A 997 -33.82 8.55 21.86
C LYS A 997 -32.62 7.71 21.51
N ASN A 998 -32.19 7.76 20.23
CA ASN A 998 -31.04 7.01 19.67
C ASN A 998 -31.17 5.49 19.81
N LYS A 999 -32.34 4.96 20.13
CA LYS A 999 -32.60 3.51 20.23
C LYS A 999 -33.65 3.07 19.22
N GLY A 1000 -34.10 1.85 19.34
CA GLY A 1000 -35.09 1.26 18.45
C GLY A 1000 -35.60 -0.09 18.97
N TRP A 1001 -36.10 -0.89 18.06
CA TRP A 1001 -36.58 -2.24 18.34
C TRP A 1001 -36.27 -3.19 17.17
N LEU A 1002 -35.99 -4.44 17.50
CA LEU A 1002 -36.16 -5.55 16.57
C LEU A 1002 -37.46 -6.28 16.95
N LEU A 1003 -38.45 -6.22 16.06
CA LEU A 1003 -39.73 -6.84 16.27
C LEU A 1003 -39.97 -7.96 15.27
N ILE A 1004 -40.49 -9.08 15.72
CA ILE A 1004 -40.86 -10.21 14.87
C ILE A 1004 -42.38 -10.30 14.79
N ILE A 1005 -42.90 -10.21 13.56
CA ILE A 1005 -44.33 -10.48 13.26
C ILE A 1005 -44.39 -11.90 12.70
N LYS A 1006 -45.26 -12.74 13.28
CA LYS A 1006 -45.53 -14.12 12.81
C LYS A 1006 -47.03 -14.38 12.82
N SER A 1007 -47.50 -15.16 11.84
CA SER A 1007 -48.85 -15.75 11.91
C SER A 1007 -48.92 -16.72 13.09
N LYS A 1008 -50.07 -16.70 13.80
CA LYS A 1008 -50.33 -17.57 14.93
C LYS A 1008 -50.42 -19.02 14.51
#